data_81c89343dee163ed77f0be276c84532b
#
_entry.id   81c89343dee163ed77f0be276c84532b
#
_cell.length_a   1.000
_cell.length_b   1.000
_cell.length_c   1.000
_cell.angle_alpha   90.00
_cell.angle_beta   90.00
_cell.angle_gamma   90.00
#
_symmetry.space_group_name_H-M   'P 1'
#
loop_
_entity.id
_entity.type
_entity.pdbx_description
1 polymer ?
#
loop_
_entity_poly.entity_id
_entity_poly.type
_entity_poly.pdbx_seq_one_letter_code
_entity_poly.pdbx_strand_id
1 'polypeptide(L)'
;MLLGGALLLRLVLALVTDGYPYDMSCFVAWGDKLAAEGPAAFYSDGYFADYPPGYLWVLGLVGAIRAALHIAYESKWTYFLLALVPSLCDCGLAWLVYRTAKRSSRGVKEHTALVLTAFTAFNPLMLFDTGVWKQIDGAFALPLVLCFVLLEQRRYLPAAVLYGVALAIKPQALLFGPVLAVCYLAAITLEKDRLRAFGRCFGGAALALLPPLLTALPFFGVVQLIPKLFNKYAGTMSGYPYATINAFNWLAALGGNWKGQADPALFGISWQQLGCLNILLVTAGLAYFAVRSVRGGWFSPLLLAAYYGIGIFTLAHCMHERYMVPGVLLTLLAAAHWNDIRLYAAGVGLSLTGFINLAAVYSLTGTNDEWLTSATSSTVAVLTGLGETVCFVLLIFAVWDIARHGHTLALPETKPETAPPVPAPQPKWTCREVGALLALTAATAVLSFSYLGSRTAPQDPLDATGTALSESVTLDGSAVSLWVYPGISFGGSMTVTDANGSTVFEKELNYGTCFSWTANNVQLAAGTQLTVMVENAQLFELAFRDANGRLVPVTGSGALFDEQTAVPDTISQLNSMYFDEIYHGRTGYEQLHKMPVYETTHPPLGKDLIMVGIALFGMTAFGWRFAGTLFGVLLVPLAWCFVRRLTRKPWAAATAGVLLALDFMRFSQSRLATIDVYGTFFILLGAYCMVWYCQRVLTVGVNRALLPMALGGVAFGLGCAAKWTGIYAGAGLAVLYLGVLYARWQQKRPGFRAEFRTAAVGGVLFYVLLPLCLYIGSYLPYWWRDPAFSLSDWWQCQVSMFSYHATLKATHPFESRWYTWLLGLRPVWYYRNGYLPYGMKASIAGMAGPVIWLVGLAALVGLLWHQVSGRGSRQGAGVLILYGTQLIPWMLVTRCTFLYHYFPSSMFCLAALALVLARMKHVDWAKKIAAGLCVVALVLFVLYYPALSGLPIPAWWADALNVLPSFGFY
;
A
#
# COMPACT_ATOMS: atom_id res chain seq x y z
N MET A 1 28.70 -15.74 28.60
CA MET A 1 29.18 -15.81 27.21
C MET A 1 28.37 -14.92 26.27
N LEU A 2 27.04 -15.04 26.18
CA LEU A 2 26.18 -14.22 25.28
C LEU A 2 26.42 -12.70 25.41
N LEU A 3 26.31 -12.17 26.63
CA LEU A 3 26.51 -10.74 26.90
C LEU A 3 27.94 -10.28 26.62
N GLY A 4 28.95 -11.11 26.96
CA GLY A 4 30.35 -10.80 26.65
C GLY A 4 30.62 -10.76 25.15
N GLY A 5 30.04 -11.71 24.39
CA GLY A 5 30.13 -11.70 22.90
C GLY A 5 29.43 -10.49 22.28
N ALA A 6 28.26 -10.09 22.82
CA ALA A 6 27.52 -8.93 22.35
C ALA A 6 28.26 -7.61 22.64
N LEU A 7 28.89 -7.50 23.82
CA LEU A 7 29.74 -6.36 24.17
C LEU A 7 30.97 -6.29 23.27
N LEU A 8 31.66 -7.42 23.09
CA LEU A 8 32.84 -7.47 22.21
C LEU A 8 32.50 -7.02 20.78
N LEU A 9 31.38 -7.51 20.22
CA LEU A 9 30.93 -7.12 18.89
C LEU A 9 30.69 -5.60 18.79
N ARG A 10 30.01 -4.99 19.78
CA ARG A 10 29.77 -3.54 19.80
C ARG A 10 31.08 -2.75 19.86
N LEU A 11 32.02 -3.18 20.69
CA LEU A 11 33.31 -2.49 20.84
C LEU A 11 34.18 -2.64 19.59
N VAL A 12 34.12 -3.81 18.90
CA VAL A 12 34.77 -3.98 17.62
C VAL A 12 34.13 -3.06 16.56
N LEU A 13 32.79 -3.04 16.47
CA LEU A 13 32.10 -2.12 15.57
C LEU A 13 32.47 -0.66 15.85
N ALA A 14 32.56 -0.27 17.13
CA ALA A 14 32.96 1.08 17.51
C ALA A 14 34.40 1.44 17.06
N LEU A 15 35.30 0.45 16.97
CA LEU A 15 36.67 0.66 16.49
C LEU A 15 36.78 0.70 14.97
N VAL A 16 35.90 -0.01 14.23
CA VAL A 16 35.98 -0.11 12.76
C VAL A 16 35.09 0.87 12.01
N THR A 17 34.19 1.57 12.70
CA THR A 17 33.29 2.59 12.10
C THR A 17 33.56 3.97 12.67
N ASP A 18 33.21 5.03 11.94
CA ASP A 18 33.49 6.42 12.33
C ASP A 18 32.37 7.10 13.14
N GLY A 19 31.20 6.44 13.23
CA GLY A 19 30.01 7.01 13.86
C GLY A 19 29.25 7.97 12.94
N TYR A 20 28.17 8.56 13.45
CA TYR A 20 27.43 9.58 12.71
C TYR A 20 28.14 10.93 12.85
N PRO A 21 28.61 11.53 11.76
CA PRO A 21 29.56 12.65 11.83
C PRO A 21 29.09 13.84 12.68
N TYR A 22 27.81 14.23 12.53
CA TYR A 22 27.25 15.37 13.27
C TYR A 22 27.17 15.10 14.78
N ASP A 23 26.74 13.91 15.19
CA ASP A 23 26.68 13.55 16.61
C ASP A 23 28.07 13.40 17.21
N MET A 24 29.01 12.81 16.47
CA MET A 24 30.38 12.66 16.93
C MET A 24 31.08 14.00 17.16
N SER A 25 30.92 14.93 16.23
CA SER A 25 31.49 16.28 16.39
C SER A 25 30.93 16.99 17.63
N CYS A 26 29.62 16.91 17.87
CA CYS A 26 28.98 17.47 19.05
C CYS A 26 29.48 16.81 20.35
N PHE A 27 29.49 15.48 20.41
CA PHE A 27 29.86 14.75 21.63
C PHE A 27 31.32 14.99 22.03
N VAL A 28 32.24 15.03 21.06
CA VAL A 28 33.66 15.32 21.34
C VAL A 28 33.84 16.77 21.77
N ALA A 29 33.24 17.73 21.04
CA ALA A 29 33.31 19.14 21.39
C ALA A 29 32.73 19.44 22.77
N TRP A 30 31.60 18.85 23.12
CA TRP A 30 30.99 19.01 24.44
C TRP A 30 31.84 18.38 25.55
N GLY A 31 32.40 17.20 25.30
CA GLY A 31 33.28 16.52 26.23
C GLY A 31 34.55 17.31 26.52
N ASP A 32 35.23 17.82 25.49
CA ASP A 32 36.47 18.59 25.57
C ASP A 32 36.23 19.94 26.26
N LYS A 33 35.13 20.65 25.88
CA LYS A 33 34.79 21.93 26.55
C LYS A 33 34.50 21.73 28.04
N LEU A 34 33.72 20.71 28.38
CA LEU A 34 33.42 20.44 29.79
C LEU A 34 34.68 20.10 30.60
N ALA A 35 35.58 19.32 30.00
CA ALA A 35 36.83 18.93 30.64
C ALA A 35 37.79 20.13 30.80
N ALA A 36 37.81 21.06 29.82
CA ALA A 36 38.73 22.22 29.83
C ALA A 36 38.22 23.39 30.68
N GLU A 37 36.91 23.73 30.54
CA GLU A 37 36.35 24.96 31.12
C GLU A 37 35.50 24.69 32.38
N GLY A 38 35.14 23.42 32.61
CA GLY A 38 34.29 23.05 33.74
C GLY A 38 32.80 23.35 33.50
N PRO A 39 31.92 22.86 34.43
CA PRO A 39 30.47 22.91 34.23
C PRO A 39 29.88 24.32 34.25
N ALA A 40 30.42 25.26 35.02
CA ALA A 40 29.86 26.61 35.15
C ALA A 40 30.01 27.45 33.86
N ALA A 41 31.02 27.16 33.04
CA ALA A 41 31.31 27.87 31.80
C ALA A 41 30.72 27.13 30.56
N PHE A 42 30.19 25.93 30.72
CA PHE A 42 29.79 25.07 29.60
C PHE A 42 28.67 25.67 28.71
N TYR A 43 27.56 26.13 29.28
CA TYR A 43 26.44 26.74 28.56
C TYR A 43 26.67 28.25 28.39
N SER A 44 27.68 28.64 27.60
CA SER A 44 27.93 30.02 27.23
C SER A 44 26.99 30.51 26.12
N ASP A 45 26.77 31.82 26.01
CA ASP A 45 25.91 32.41 25.00
C ASP A 45 26.41 32.07 23.58
N GLY A 46 25.47 31.59 22.71
CA GLY A 46 25.76 31.17 21.34
C GLY A 46 26.39 29.79 21.20
N TYR A 47 26.68 29.08 22.29
CA TYR A 47 27.20 27.72 22.20
C TYR A 47 26.06 26.69 22.08
N PHE A 48 26.11 25.92 20.98
CA PHE A 48 25.13 24.89 20.72
C PHE A 48 25.34 23.64 21.59
N ALA A 49 24.40 23.34 22.44
CA ALA A 49 24.33 22.09 23.18
C ALA A 49 22.87 21.81 23.54
N ASP A 50 22.23 20.90 22.86
CA ASP A 50 20.81 20.57 23.02
C ASP A 50 20.52 19.56 24.15
N TYR A 51 21.54 18.88 24.67
CA TYR A 51 21.40 17.93 25.77
C TYR A 51 21.33 18.60 27.14
N PRO A 52 20.51 18.02 28.06
CA PRO A 52 20.54 18.42 29.46
C PRO A 52 21.82 17.91 30.15
N PRO A 53 22.16 18.45 31.35
CA PRO A 53 23.45 18.21 32.02
C PRO A 53 23.80 16.76 32.36
N GLY A 54 22.80 15.83 32.42
CA GLY A 54 23.03 14.50 32.99
C GLY A 54 24.08 13.67 32.24
N TYR A 55 23.96 13.58 30.91
CA TYR A 55 24.93 12.80 30.12
C TYR A 55 26.23 13.58 29.84
N LEU A 56 26.21 14.89 29.91
CA LEU A 56 27.41 15.71 29.76
C LEU A 56 28.53 15.33 30.75
N TRP A 57 28.19 14.84 31.93
CA TRP A 57 29.19 14.33 32.87
C TRP A 57 29.94 13.11 32.30
N VAL A 58 29.29 12.24 31.58
CA VAL A 58 29.93 11.10 30.91
C VAL A 58 30.83 11.60 29.76
N LEU A 59 30.32 12.54 28.96
CA LEU A 59 31.10 13.14 27.88
C LEU A 59 32.31 13.91 28.42
N GLY A 60 32.17 14.66 29.50
CA GLY A 60 33.28 15.35 30.19
C GLY A 60 34.36 14.40 30.73
N LEU A 61 33.97 13.25 31.25
CA LEU A 61 34.89 12.16 31.62
C LEU A 61 35.67 11.65 30.40
N VAL A 62 34.96 11.42 29.25
CA VAL A 62 35.63 11.03 28.01
C VAL A 62 36.60 12.09 27.53
N GLY A 63 36.21 13.37 27.57
CA GLY A 63 37.09 14.51 27.25
C GLY A 63 38.35 14.57 28.16
N ALA A 64 38.18 14.39 29.48
CA ALA A 64 39.26 14.32 30.43
C ALA A 64 40.24 13.15 30.17
N ILE A 65 39.73 11.96 29.85
CA ILE A 65 40.51 10.78 29.49
C ILE A 65 41.31 11.05 28.18
N ARG A 66 40.64 11.65 27.17
CA ARG A 66 41.29 12.04 25.92
C ARG A 66 42.42 13.02 26.13
N ALA A 67 42.19 14.07 26.92
CA ALA A 67 43.19 15.04 27.25
C ALA A 67 44.39 14.42 27.99
N ALA A 68 44.14 13.57 28.99
CA ALA A 68 45.18 12.91 29.78
C ALA A 68 46.04 11.92 28.98
N LEU A 69 45.42 11.23 27.98
CA LEU A 69 46.09 10.23 27.15
C LEU A 69 46.50 10.78 25.78
N HIS A 70 46.35 12.09 25.52
CA HIS A 70 46.62 12.75 24.25
C HIS A 70 45.97 12.07 23.03
N ILE A 71 44.72 11.61 23.19
CA ILE A 71 43.96 10.94 22.12
C ILE A 71 43.39 12.01 21.16
N ALA A 72 43.72 11.90 19.86
CA ALA A 72 43.27 12.85 18.85
C ALA A 72 41.75 12.87 18.67
N TYR A 73 41.20 14.00 18.19
CA TYR A 73 39.79 14.26 18.01
C TYR A 73 39.10 13.16 17.18
N GLU A 74 39.63 12.80 16.02
CA GLU A 74 39.06 11.78 15.08
C GLU A 74 39.66 10.38 15.30
N SER A 75 40.25 10.13 16.47
CA SER A 75 40.83 8.82 16.77
C SER A 75 39.76 7.74 16.98
N LYS A 76 40.02 6.54 16.48
CA LYS A 76 39.18 5.35 16.76
C LYS A 76 39.00 5.07 18.25
N TRP A 77 40.00 5.45 19.07
CA TRP A 77 39.90 5.35 20.53
C TRP A 77 38.92 6.36 21.13
N THR A 78 38.76 7.54 20.54
CA THR A 78 37.71 8.52 20.91
C THR A 78 36.33 7.90 20.69
N TYR A 79 36.09 7.29 19.53
CA TYR A 79 34.84 6.64 19.17
C TYR A 79 34.55 5.40 20.03
N PHE A 80 35.58 4.65 20.36
CA PHE A 80 35.49 3.54 21.33
C PHE A 80 35.02 4.02 22.71
N LEU A 81 35.63 5.07 23.25
CA LEU A 81 35.28 5.61 24.56
C LEU A 81 33.84 6.13 24.60
N LEU A 82 33.38 6.81 23.54
CA LEU A 82 32.02 7.31 23.42
C LEU A 82 31.00 6.15 23.39
N ALA A 83 31.30 5.05 22.70
CA ALA A 83 30.42 3.89 22.57
C ALA A 83 30.44 2.97 23.82
N LEU A 84 31.41 3.09 24.72
CA LEU A 84 31.59 2.15 25.82
C LEU A 84 30.40 2.12 26.80
N VAL A 85 29.97 3.29 27.30
CA VAL A 85 28.89 3.39 28.28
C VAL A 85 27.55 2.93 27.67
N PRO A 86 27.11 3.40 26.49
CA PRO A 86 25.91 2.89 25.85
C PRO A 86 25.93 1.37 25.61
N SER A 87 27.08 0.80 25.17
CA SER A 87 27.25 -0.62 24.93
C SER A 87 27.09 -1.47 26.20
N LEU A 88 27.59 -0.99 27.33
CA LEU A 88 27.42 -1.63 28.65
C LEU A 88 25.93 -1.57 29.06
N CYS A 89 25.25 -0.45 28.81
CA CYS A 89 23.82 -0.30 29.09
C CYS A 89 22.96 -1.26 28.24
N ASP A 90 23.31 -1.47 26.98
CA ASP A 90 22.62 -2.44 26.10
C ASP A 90 22.74 -3.87 26.63
N CYS A 91 23.94 -4.25 27.13
CA CYS A 91 24.12 -5.55 27.78
C CYS A 91 23.28 -5.66 29.05
N GLY A 92 23.16 -4.58 29.81
CA GLY A 92 22.25 -4.47 30.96
C GLY A 92 20.78 -4.67 30.59
N LEU A 93 20.35 -4.08 29.48
CA LEU A 93 18.98 -4.24 28.92
C LEU A 93 18.71 -5.69 28.50
N ALA A 94 19.65 -6.34 27.81
CA ALA A 94 19.51 -7.75 27.43
C ALA A 94 19.46 -8.67 28.67
N TRP A 95 20.27 -8.41 29.69
CA TRP A 95 20.18 -9.13 30.96
C TRP A 95 18.82 -8.91 31.65
N LEU A 96 18.26 -7.70 31.59
CA LEU A 96 16.97 -7.38 32.16
C LEU A 96 15.84 -8.14 31.49
N VAL A 97 15.89 -8.33 30.15
CA VAL A 97 14.95 -9.18 29.40
C VAL A 97 15.01 -10.64 29.90
N TYR A 98 16.21 -11.21 30.06
CA TYR A 98 16.38 -12.55 30.64
C TYR A 98 15.74 -12.66 32.05
N ARG A 99 16.07 -11.69 32.91
CA ARG A 99 15.56 -11.70 34.29
C ARG A 99 14.03 -11.54 34.34
N THR A 100 13.44 -10.74 33.46
CA THR A 100 12.00 -10.55 33.34
C THR A 100 11.32 -11.86 32.88
N ALA A 101 11.85 -12.49 31.84
CA ALA A 101 11.36 -13.75 31.30
C ALA A 101 11.38 -14.86 32.38
N LYS A 102 12.47 -14.97 33.18
CA LYS A 102 12.62 -15.96 34.26
C LYS A 102 11.69 -15.70 35.43
N ARG A 103 11.26 -14.47 35.64
CA ARG A 103 10.33 -14.09 36.70
C ARG A 103 8.86 -14.09 36.28
N SER A 104 8.62 -14.32 35.01
CA SER A 104 7.26 -14.35 34.46
C SER A 104 6.48 -15.52 35.03
N SER A 105 5.31 -15.23 35.57
CA SER A 105 4.34 -16.23 36.03
C SER A 105 3.62 -16.95 34.89
N ARG A 106 3.89 -16.59 33.65
CA ARG A 106 3.25 -17.13 32.46
C ARG A 106 4.00 -18.30 31.81
N GLY A 107 4.91 -18.92 32.54
CA GLY A 107 5.55 -20.18 32.12
C GLY A 107 6.54 -20.03 30.95
N VAL A 108 7.29 -18.95 30.91
CA VAL A 108 8.36 -18.77 29.90
C VAL A 108 9.45 -19.81 30.10
N LYS A 109 9.69 -20.65 29.10
CA LYS A 109 10.71 -21.69 29.14
C LYS A 109 12.12 -21.07 29.11
N GLU A 110 13.10 -21.76 29.72
CA GLU A 110 14.51 -21.34 29.73
C GLU A 110 15.04 -21.05 28.33
N HIS A 111 14.77 -21.93 27.37
CA HIS A 111 15.18 -21.75 25.98
C HIS A 111 14.61 -20.46 25.37
N THR A 112 13.33 -20.18 25.58
CA THR A 112 12.68 -18.95 25.10
C THR A 112 13.31 -17.71 25.75
N ALA A 113 13.58 -17.76 27.06
CA ALA A 113 14.27 -16.66 27.76
C ALA A 113 15.67 -16.41 27.19
N LEU A 114 16.44 -17.49 26.92
CA LEU A 114 17.76 -17.37 26.29
C LEU A 114 17.70 -16.83 24.87
N VAL A 115 16.75 -17.29 24.05
CA VAL A 115 16.55 -16.78 22.67
C VAL A 115 16.20 -15.30 22.68
N LEU A 116 15.29 -14.87 23.55
CA LEU A 116 14.95 -13.46 23.70
C LEU A 116 16.13 -12.61 24.15
N THR A 117 16.91 -13.12 25.08
CA THR A 117 18.12 -12.46 25.57
C THR A 117 19.14 -12.33 24.45
N ALA A 118 19.36 -13.42 23.69
CA ALA A 118 20.25 -13.39 22.52
C ALA A 118 19.75 -12.39 21.45
N PHE A 119 18.44 -12.42 21.13
CA PHE A 119 17.86 -11.48 20.20
C PHE A 119 18.03 -10.02 20.67
N THR A 120 17.83 -9.73 21.97
CA THR A 120 18.02 -8.38 22.51
C THR A 120 19.51 -7.99 22.52
N ALA A 121 20.39 -8.88 22.91
CA ALA A 121 21.84 -8.64 22.97
C ALA A 121 22.45 -8.39 21.57
N PHE A 122 21.96 -9.09 20.55
CA PHE A 122 22.36 -8.96 19.14
C PHE A 122 21.30 -8.26 18.28
N ASN A 123 20.42 -7.47 18.92
CA ASN A 123 19.37 -6.75 18.20
C ASN A 123 19.97 -5.82 17.14
N PRO A 124 19.57 -5.92 15.85
CA PRO A 124 20.18 -5.13 14.79
C PRO A 124 20.02 -3.61 14.99
N LEU A 125 18.87 -3.16 15.52
CA LEU A 125 18.63 -1.76 15.87
C LEU A 125 19.64 -1.28 16.91
N MET A 126 19.78 -2.00 18.03
CA MET A 126 20.66 -1.64 19.14
C MET A 126 22.14 -1.75 18.77
N LEU A 127 22.53 -2.78 18.00
CA LEU A 127 23.91 -2.91 17.51
C LEU A 127 24.30 -1.75 16.60
N PHE A 128 23.35 -1.31 15.76
CA PHE A 128 23.60 -0.21 14.83
C PHE A 128 23.64 1.13 15.57
N ASP A 129 22.69 1.38 16.47
CA ASP A 129 22.60 2.60 17.26
C ASP A 129 23.85 2.86 18.10
N THR A 130 24.26 1.88 18.89
CA THR A 130 25.40 2.04 19.84
C THR A 130 26.74 1.71 19.23
N GLY A 131 26.83 0.68 18.37
CA GLY A 131 28.10 0.19 17.81
C GLY A 131 28.53 0.95 16.56
N VAL A 132 27.60 1.26 15.65
CA VAL A 132 27.90 1.94 14.38
C VAL A 132 27.66 3.44 14.46
N TRP A 133 26.48 3.88 14.83
CA TRP A 133 26.12 5.30 14.99
C TRP A 133 26.79 5.96 16.19
N LYS A 134 26.99 5.21 17.28
CA LYS A 134 27.58 5.63 18.57
C LYS A 134 26.69 6.60 19.37
N GLN A 135 25.37 6.37 19.30
CA GLN A 135 24.41 7.14 20.08
C GLN A 135 24.30 6.67 21.54
N ILE A 136 23.74 7.55 22.35
CA ILE A 136 23.59 7.35 23.79
C ILE A 136 22.24 6.71 24.16
N ASP A 137 21.45 6.25 23.19
CA ASP A 137 20.10 5.80 23.44
C ASP A 137 20.04 4.57 24.37
N GLY A 138 21.04 3.69 24.34
CA GLY A 138 21.17 2.62 25.33
C GLY A 138 21.34 3.12 26.76
N ALA A 139 22.13 4.18 26.96
CA ALA A 139 22.33 4.79 28.28
C ALA A 139 21.08 5.52 28.80
N PHE A 140 20.30 6.10 27.89
CA PHE A 140 18.99 6.70 28.19
C PHE A 140 17.91 5.63 28.45
N ALA A 141 17.85 4.59 27.61
CA ALA A 141 16.81 3.57 27.69
C ALA A 141 16.92 2.72 28.96
N LEU A 142 18.12 2.41 29.45
CA LEU A 142 18.29 1.53 30.62
C LEU A 142 17.59 2.06 31.89
N PRO A 143 17.81 3.30 32.37
CA PRO A 143 17.08 3.80 33.54
C PRO A 143 15.59 3.95 33.27
N LEU A 144 15.15 4.35 32.07
CA LEU A 144 13.74 4.47 31.71
C LEU A 144 13.04 3.12 31.76
N VAL A 145 13.61 2.11 31.14
CA VAL A 145 13.06 0.73 31.12
C VAL A 145 13.07 0.10 32.50
N LEU A 146 14.15 0.28 33.28
CA LEU A 146 14.22 -0.15 34.68
C LEU A 146 13.13 0.50 35.54
N CYS A 147 12.79 1.76 35.31
CA CYS A 147 11.67 2.43 35.96
C CYS A 147 10.37 1.62 35.77
N PHE A 148 10.02 1.24 34.56
CA PHE A 148 8.79 0.47 34.29
C PHE A 148 8.85 -0.97 34.82
N VAL A 149 10.01 -1.60 34.84
CA VAL A 149 10.22 -2.90 35.51
C VAL A 149 10.00 -2.80 37.00
N LEU A 150 10.44 -1.72 37.65
CA LEU A 150 10.19 -1.50 39.07
C LEU A 150 8.73 -1.16 39.36
N LEU A 151 8.07 -0.41 38.50
CA LEU A 151 6.61 -0.18 38.60
C LEU A 151 5.80 -1.48 38.46
N GLU A 152 6.20 -2.38 37.57
CA GLU A 152 5.61 -3.72 37.45
C GLU A 152 5.75 -4.52 38.78
N GLN A 153 6.86 -4.32 39.54
CA GLN A 153 7.13 -4.89 40.84
C GLN A 153 6.53 -4.09 42.01
N ARG A 154 5.73 -3.04 41.74
CA ARG A 154 5.11 -2.09 42.67
C ARG A 154 6.13 -1.32 43.53
N ARG A 155 7.36 -1.12 43.02
CA ARG A 155 8.43 -0.36 43.67
C ARG A 155 8.49 1.07 43.20
N TYR A 156 7.54 1.89 43.65
CA TYR A 156 7.26 3.24 43.11
C TYR A 156 8.38 4.26 43.33
N LEU A 157 8.97 4.36 44.56
CA LEU A 157 9.98 5.38 44.86
C LEU A 157 11.28 5.19 44.06
N PRO A 158 11.92 4.00 44.01
CA PRO A 158 13.09 3.81 43.18
C PRO A 158 12.80 3.91 41.68
N ALA A 159 11.57 3.56 41.27
CA ALA A 159 11.15 3.81 39.87
C ALA A 159 11.16 5.29 39.52
N ALA A 160 10.68 6.16 40.40
CA ALA A 160 10.70 7.61 40.23
C ALA A 160 12.13 8.18 40.10
N VAL A 161 13.05 7.71 40.94
CA VAL A 161 14.46 8.12 40.83
C VAL A 161 15.04 7.75 39.47
N LEU A 162 14.78 6.52 38.98
CA LEU A 162 15.27 6.09 37.67
C LEU A 162 14.63 6.86 36.50
N TYR A 163 13.35 7.23 36.64
CA TYR A 163 12.73 8.13 35.66
C TYR A 163 13.43 9.51 35.66
N GLY A 164 13.75 10.03 36.84
CA GLY A 164 14.54 11.27 36.96
C GLY A 164 15.93 11.16 36.34
N VAL A 165 16.61 10.01 36.49
CA VAL A 165 17.90 9.77 35.82
C VAL A 165 17.72 9.77 34.29
N ALA A 166 16.71 9.11 33.77
CA ALA A 166 16.41 9.13 32.32
C ALA A 166 16.12 10.55 31.85
N LEU A 167 15.34 11.32 32.62
CA LEU A 167 15.03 12.71 32.34
C LEU A 167 16.29 13.58 32.34
N ALA A 168 17.22 13.38 33.25
CA ALA A 168 18.48 14.09 33.30
C ALA A 168 19.37 13.83 32.06
N ILE A 169 19.27 12.61 31.46
CA ILE A 169 20.04 12.21 30.26
C ILE A 169 19.45 12.80 28.98
N LYS A 170 18.14 12.63 28.75
CA LYS A 170 17.46 13.11 27.55
C LYS A 170 16.05 13.64 27.86
N PRO A 171 15.63 14.80 27.27
CA PRO A 171 14.28 15.35 27.41
C PRO A 171 13.19 14.38 26.88
N GLN A 172 13.53 13.48 26.00
CA GLN A 172 12.66 12.43 25.45
C GLN A 172 11.93 11.62 26.55
N ALA A 173 12.48 11.52 27.76
CA ALA A 173 11.81 10.89 28.91
C ALA A 173 10.45 11.52 29.20
N LEU A 174 10.24 12.80 28.92
CA LEU A 174 8.96 13.50 29.12
C LEU A 174 7.82 12.85 28.32
N LEU A 175 8.12 12.26 27.15
CA LEU A 175 7.14 11.53 26.36
C LEU A 175 6.48 10.37 27.15
N PHE A 176 7.18 9.80 28.13
CA PHE A 176 6.66 8.72 28.97
C PHE A 176 5.97 9.22 30.26
N GLY A 177 5.92 10.53 30.48
CA GLY A 177 5.25 11.15 31.62
C GLY A 177 3.79 10.73 31.80
N PRO A 178 2.95 10.69 30.75
CA PRO A 178 1.58 10.22 30.84
C PRO A 178 1.45 8.78 31.33
N VAL A 179 2.36 7.89 30.91
CA VAL A 179 2.35 6.49 31.39
C VAL A 179 2.70 6.42 32.89
N LEU A 180 3.71 7.19 33.30
CA LEU A 180 4.09 7.29 34.71
C LEU A 180 2.91 7.78 35.55
N ALA A 181 2.25 8.87 35.15
CA ALA A 181 1.09 9.41 35.81
C ALA A 181 -0.04 8.36 35.95
N VAL A 182 -0.35 7.65 34.88
CA VAL A 182 -1.34 6.55 34.90
C VAL A 182 -0.95 5.43 35.86
N CYS A 183 0.33 5.08 35.93
CA CYS A 183 0.82 4.05 36.87
C CYS A 183 0.66 4.47 38.33
N TYR A 184 0.91 5.73 38.65
CA TYR A 184 0.70 6.27 39.99
C TYR A 184 -0.78 6.42 40.36
N LEU A 185 -1.61 6.87 39.43
CA LEU A 185 -3.07 6.90 39.63
C LEU A 185 -3.64 5.50 39.85
N ALA A 186 -3.15 4.50 39.10
CA ALA A 186 -3.53 3.11 39.32
C ALA A 186 -3.06 2.60 40.68
N ALA A 187 -1.88 2.99 41.15
CA ALA A 187 -1.40 2.62 42.47
C ALA A 187 -2.32 3.14 43.57
N ILE A 188 -2.81 4.37 43.49
CA ILE A 188 -3.77 4.95 44.44
C ILE A 188 -5.10 4.16 44.46
N THR A 189 -5.54 3.67 43.32
CA THR A 189 -6.80 2.92 43.19
C THR A 189 -6.66 1.46 43.62
N LEU A 190 -5.50 0.83 43.47
CA LEU A 190 -5.26 -0.59 43.75
C LEU A 190 -4.79 -0.85 45.21
N GLU A 191 -4.24 0.14 45.88
CA GLU A 191 -3.84 0.00 47.29
C GLU A 191 -5.00 0.26 48.27
N LYS A 192 -5.04 -0.54 49.37
CA LYS A 192 -6.06 -0.39 50.42
C LYS A 192 -5.87 0.91 51.20
N ASP A 193 -4.64 1.31 51.46
CA ASP A 193 -4.28 2.55 52.15
C ASP A 193 -4.01 3.65 51.12
N ARG A 194 -5.06 4.33 50.70
CA ARG A 194 -5.00 5.38 49.67
C ARG A 194 -4.15 6.58 50.09
N LEU A 195 -4.14 6.94 51.38
CA LEU A 195 -3.35 8.08 51.87
C LEU A 195 -1.85 7.79 51.78
N ARG A 196 -1.45 6.60 52.12
CA ARG A 196 -0.04 6.13 52.00
C ARG A 196 0.33 6.00 50.54
N ALA A 197 -0.56 5.53 49.66
CA ALA A 197 -0.34 5.47 48.22
C ALA A 197 -0.17 6.88 47.65
N PHE A 198 -1.02 7.84 48.02
CA PHE A 198 -0.89 9.24 47.61
C PHE A 198 0.43 9.87 48.07
N GLY A 199 0.82 9.64 49.33
CA GLY A 199 2.11 10.12 49.85
C GLY A 199 3.30 9.56 49.10
N ARG A 200 3.25 8.27 48.69
CA ARG A 200 4.30 7.69 47.82
C ARG A 200 4.30 8.30 46.39
N CYS A 201 3.14 8.65 45.83
CA CYS A 201 3.08 9.30 44.54
C CYS A 201 3.67 10.72 44.60
N PHE A 202 3.31 11.48 45.62
CA PHE A 202 3.87 12.80 45.83
C PHE A 202 5.39 12.77 46.10
N GLY A 203 5.84 11.89 47.01
CA GLY A 203 7.26 11.66 47.26
C GLY A 203 8.00 11.14 46.01
N GLY A 204 7.34 10.32 45.20
CA GLY A 204 7.85 9.87 43.89
C GLY A 204 8.05 11.02 42.92
N ALA A 205 7.08 11.94 42.80
CA ALA A 205 7.22 13.09 41.92
C ALA A 205 8.41 14.01 42.34
N ALA A 206 8.57 14.23 43.66
CA ALA A 206 9.71 14.97 44.20
C ALA A 206 11.04 14.27 43.91
N LEU A 207 11.09 12.95 44.09
CA LEU A 207 12.29 12.13 43.80
C LEU A 207 12.63 12.06 42.33
N ALA A 208 11.65 12.13 41.44
CA ALA A 208 11.89 12.19 39.99
C ALA A 208 12.58 13.49 39.55
N LEU A 209 12.35 14.59 40.25
CA LEU A 209 13.01 15.87 39.97
C LEU A 209 14.44 15.95 40.51
N LEU A 210 14.78 15.10 41.46
CA LEU A 210 16.07 15.19 42.16
C LEU A 210 17.30 14.96 41.23
N PRO A 211 17.36 13.91 40.39
CA PRO A 211 18.51 13.71 39.48
C PRO A 211 18.72 14.85 38.47
N PRO A 212 17.71 15.41 37.77
CA PRO A 212 17.90 16.55 36.90
C PRO A 212 18.45 17.79 37.65
N LEU A 213 17.91 18.07 38.85
CA LEU A 213 18.35 19.20 39.64
C LEU A 213 19.80 19.03 40.15
N LEU A 214 20.16 17.85 40.65
CA LEU A 214 21.50 17.54 41.13
C LEU A 214 22.55 17.62 40.02
N THR A 215 22.24 17.06 38.85
CA THR A 215 23.16 17.06 37.71
C THR A 215 23.33 18.46 37.11
N ALA A 216 22.31 19.31 37.16
CA ALA A 216 22.30 20.65 36.61
C ALA A 216 22.87 21.73 37.56
N LEU A 217 22.89 21.46 38.85
CA LEU A 217 23.31 22.43 39.87
C LEU A 217 24.72 23.01 39.61
N PRO A 218 25.75 22.23 39.24
CA PRO A 218 27.09 22.77 38.95
C PRO A 218 27.15 23.65 37.69
N PHE A 219 26.21 23.44 36.75
CA PHE A 219 26.14 24.21 35.50
C PHE A 219 25.45 25.55 35.68
N PHE A 220 24.34 25.61 36.43
CA PHE A 220 23.49 26.80 36.48
C PHE A 220 23.54 27.55 37.83
N GLY A 221 24.15 26.96 38.85
CA GLY A 221 24.12 27.52 40.21
C GLY A 221 22.70 27.54 40.80
N VAL A 222 22.60 27.79 42.10
CA VAL A 222 21.34 27.68 42.84
C VAL A 222 20.27 28.65 42.33
N VAL A 223 20.65 29.92 42.04
CA VAL A 223 19.69 30.98 41.70
C VAL A 223 19.04 30.78 40.33
N GLN A 224 19.80 30.34 39.33
CA GLN A 224 19.32 30.17 37.95
C GLN A 224 18.95 28.74 37.58
N LEU A 225 19.05 27.80 38.54
CA LEU A 225 18.86 26.38 38.30
C LEU A 225 17.52 26.06 37.61
N ILE A 226 16.40 26.46 38.21
CA ILE A 226 15.07 26.12 37.71
C ILE A 226 14.77 26.86 36.40
N PRO A 227 14.95 28.21 36.26
CA PRO A 227 14.66 28.87 35.00
C PRO A 227 15.51 28.36 33.83
N LYS A 228 16.82 28.22 34.02
CA LYS A 228 17.71 27.75 32.94
C LYS A 228 17.44 26.29 32.58
N LEU A 229 17.20 25.44 33.57
CA LEU A 229 16.84 24.03 33.30
C LEU A 229 15.52 23.91 32.55
N PHE A 230 14.49 24.68 32.98
CA PHE A 230 13.19 24.71 32.28
C PHE A 230 13.34 25.20 30.83
N ASN A 231 14.05 26.29 30.61
CA ASN A 231 14.30 26.84 29.28
C ASN A 231 15.06 25.84 28.40
N LYS A 232 15.97 25.06 28.98
CA LYS A 232 16.70 24.02 28.26
C LYS A 232 15.78 22.92 27.74
N TYR A 233 14.87 22.41 28.59
CA TYR A 233 13.92 21.41 28.17
C TYR A 233 12.92 21.95 27.13
N ALA A 234 12.37 23.16 27.36
CA ALA A 234 11.44 23.81 26.45
C ALA A 234 12.08 24.07 25.07
N GLY A 235 13.29 24.61 25.06
CA GLY A 235 14.04 24.94 23.83
C GLY A 235 14.36 23.67 23.01
N THR A 236 14.76 22.57 23.67
CA THR A 236 15.03 21.31 22.96
C THR A 236 13.77 20.71 22.34
N MET A 237 12.60 20.84 23.01
CA MET A 237 11.34 20.30 22.49
C MET A 237 10.76 21.11 21.33
N SER A 238 11.07 22.41 21.22
CA SER A 238 10.60 23.31 20.16
C SER A 238 11.57 23.46 18.99
N GLY A 239 12.77 22.88 19.07
CA GLY A 239 13.87 23.10 18.14
C GLY A 239 13.66 22.57 16.72
N TYR A 240 12.71 21.69 16.51
CA TYR A 240 12.52 20.98 15.22
C TYR A 240 11.06 20.99 14.76
N PRO A 241 10.61 22.09 14.10
CA PRO A 241 9.19 22.29 13.77
C PRO A 241 8.76 21.55 12.48
N TYR A 242 9.02 20.25 12.40
CA TYR A 242 8.68 19.42 11.23
C TYR A 242 7.68 18.33 11.60
N ALA A 243 6.98 17.81 10.60
CA ALA A 243 6.06 16.70 10.78
C ALA A 243 6.81 15.46 11.29
N THR A 244 7.95 15.14 10.69
CA THR A 244 8.90 14.14 11.20
C THR A 244 10.29 14.42 10.67
N ILE A 245 11.32 14.02 11.42
CA ILE A 245 12.73 14.29 11.13
C ILE A 245 13.42 12.94 10.98
N ASN A 246 13.41 12.38 9.77
CA ASN A 246 13.95 11.06 9.45
C ASN A 246 13.35 9.89 10.27
N ALA A 247 12.30 10.13 11.05
CA ALA A 247 11.55 9.02 11.63
C ALA A 247 10.60 8.43 10.58
N PHE A 248 10.92 7.24 10.09
CA PHE A 248 10.11 6.55 9.10
C PHE A 248 8.89 5.90 9.77
N ASN A 249 7.99 6.76 10.24
CA ASN A 249 6.74 6.42 10.90
C ASN A 249 5.52 6.62 9.98
N TRP A 250 4.31 6.57 10.52
CA TRP A 250 3.07 6.80 9.78
C TRP A 250 3.04 8.14 9.02
N LEU A 251 3.54 9.23 9.64
CA LEU A 251 3.57 10.54 8.99
C LEU A 251 4.57 10.56 7.83
N ALA A 252 5.73 9.91 7.99
CA ALA A 252 6.67 9.74 6.87
C ALA A 252 6.07 8.90 5.74
N ALA A 253 5.31 7.85 6.06
CA ALA A 253 4.60 7.04 5.06
C ALA A 253 3.58 7.86 4.25
N LEU A 254 3.02 8.91 4.85
CA LEU A 254 2.13 9.87 4.17
C LEU A 254 2.88 11.00 3.44
N GLY A 255 4.22 11.02 3.47
CA GLY A 255 5.04 12.04 2.82
C GLY A 255 5.39 13.24 3.69
N GLY A 256 5.21 13.12 5.02
CA GLY A 256 5.47 14.20 5.99
C GLY A 256 6.93 14.38 6.38
N ASN A 257 7.87 13.50 5.95
CA ASN A 257 9.28 13.64 6.35
C ASN A 257 9.86 14.97 5.87
N TRP A 258 10.45 15.74 6.81
CA TRP A 258 10.97 17.10 6.60
C TRP A 258 9.95 18.14 6.10
N LYS A 259 8.65 17.86 6.18
CA LYS A 259 7.62 18.89 5.94
C LYS A 259 7.44 19.76 7.16
N GLY A 260 7.26 21.07 6.94
CA GLY A 260 6.95 22.00 8.03
C GLY A 260 5.68 21.59 8.78
N GLN A 261 5.67 21.68 10.09
CA GLN A 261 4.50 21.26 10.88
C GLN A 261 3.23 22.08 10.59
N ALA A 262 3.37 23.29 10.06
CA ALA A 262 2.27 24.16 9.64
C ALA A 262 1.75 23.83 8.23
N ASP A 263 2.50 23.06 7.42
CA ASP A 263 2.11 22.70 6.07
C ASP A 263 0.85 21.82 6.08
N PRO A 264 0.02 21.89 5.01
CA PRO A 264 -1.16 21.06 4.91
C PRO A 264 -0.79 19.57 4.75
N ALA A 265 -1.46 18.71 5.52
CA ALA A 265 -1.33 17.26 5.47
C ALA A 265 -2.52 16.61 4.75
N LEU A 266 -3.47 16.04 5.48
CA LEU A 266 -4.66 15.37 4.96
C LEU A 266 -5.91 16.22 5.21
N PHE A 267 -6.84 16.26 4.26
CA PHE A 267 -8.12 16.93 4.41
C PHE A 267 -8.04 18.41 4.81
N GLY A 268 -6.94 19.09 4.46
CA GLY A 268 -6.73 20.51 4.75
C GLY A 268 -6.27 20.84 6.19
N ILE A 269 -6.07 19.82 7.06
CA ILE A 269 -5.47 20.02 8.38
C ILE A 269 -3.93 20.02 8.25
N SER A 270 -3.25 20.76 9.16
CA SER A 270 -1.79 20.77 9.17
C SER A 270 -1.19 19.49 9.77
N TRP A 271 0.10 19.22 9.48
CA TRP A 271 0.82 18.11 10.10
C TRP A 271 0.84 18.20 11.63
N GLN A 272 0.89 19.41 12.19
CA GLN A 272 0.82 19.65 13.63
C GLN A 272 -0.54 19.24 14.18
N GLN A 273 -1.64 19.67 13.53
CA GLN A 273 -3.00 19.32 13.95
C GLN A 273 -3.23 17.80 13.88
N LEU A 274 -2.77 17.16 12.80
CA LEU A 274 -2.84 15.71 12.66
C LEU A 274 -2.04 15.00 13.75
N GLY A 275 -0.81 15.45 14.01
CA GLY A 275 0.04 14.89 15.06
C GLY A 275 -0.55 15.07 16.46
N CYS A 276 -1.11 16.24 16.76
CA CYS A 276 -1.79 16.49 18.05
C CYS A 276 -3.03 15.60 18.22
N LEU A 277 -3.85 15.43 17.16
CA LEU A 277 -4.99 14.51 17.18
C LEU A 277 -4.53 13.07 17.47
N ASN A 278 -3.47 12.64 16.83
CA ASN A 278 -2.89 11.33 17.02
C ASN A 278 -2.36 11.13 18.46
N ILE A 279 -1.68 12.12 19.03
CA ILE A 279 -1.23 12.10 20.44
C ILE A 279 -2.43 11.95 21.38
N LEU A 280 -3.51 12.67 21.13
CA LEU A 280 -4.75 12.56 21.92
C LEU A 280 -5.35 11.15 21.80
N LEU A 281 -5.39 10.56 20.61
CA LEU A 281 -5.89 9.20 20.39
C LEU A 281 -5.04 8.14 21.12
N VAL A 282 -3.71 8.24 21.05
CA VAL A 282 -2.81 7.33 21.77
C VAL A 282 -2.97 7.47 23.28
N THR A 283 -3.10 8.71 23.77
CA THR A 283 -3.28 9.00 25.21
C THR A 283 -4.67 8.53 25.70
N ALA A 284 -5.73 8.71 24.90
CA ALA A 284 -7.05 8.17 25.21
C ALA A 284 -7.03 6.62 25.24
N GLY A 285 -6.31 6.00 24.31
CA GLY A 285 -6.07 4.56 24.30
C GLY A 285 -5.32 4.09 25.55
N LEU A 286 -4.28 4.83 25.98
CA LEU A 286 -3.57 4.55 27.23
C LEU A 286 -4.52 4.56 28.44
N ALA A 287 -5.33 5.61 28.57
CA ALA A 287 -6.31 5.73 29.64
C ALA A 287 -7.34 4.59 29.61
N TYR A 288 -7.86 4.26 28.42
CA TYR A 288 -8.79 3.16 28.22
C TYR A 288 -8.17 1.81 28.65
N PHE A 289 -6.97 1.47 28.17
CA PHE A 289 -6.30 0.21 28.52
C PHE A 289 -5.93 0.13 30.00
N ALA A 290 -5.53 1.25 30.61
CA ALA A 290 -5.25 1.32 32.03
C ALA A 290 -6.51 1.02 32.87
N VAL A 291 -7.63 1.68 32.58
CA VAL A 291 -8.91 1.46 33.27
C VAL A 291 -9.37 0.00 33.11
N ARG A 292 -9.29 -0.53 31.86
CA ARG A 292 -9.71 -1.92 31.59
C ARG A 292 -8.84 -2.92 32.30
N SER A 293 -7.52 -2.74 32.29
CA SER A 293 -6.58 -3.65 32.96
C SER A 293 -6.65 -3.58 34.48
N VAL A 294 -6.88 -2.41 35.08
CA VAL A 294 -7.14 -2.25 36.52
C VAL A 294 -8.40 -3.01 36.93
N ARG A 295 -9.51 -2.80 36.18
CA ARG A 295 -10.79 -3.50 36.45
C ARG A 295 -10.70 -5.00 36.22
N GLY A 296 -9.89 -5.46 35.29
CA GLY A 296 -9.68 -6.88 35.01
C GLY A 296 -8.66 -7.57 35.92
N GLY A 297 -7.91 -6.82 36.69
CA GLY A 297 -6.80 -7.37 37.54
C GLY A 297 -5.54 -7.70 36.73
N TRP A 298 -5.37 -7.16 35.51
CA TRP A 298 -4.26 -7.43 34.59
C TRP A 298 -3.39 -6.20 34.38
N PHE A 299 -3.37 -5.26 35.31
CA PHE A 299 -2.62 -4.02 35.18
C PHE A 299 -1.12 -4.28 35.07
N SER A 300 -0.51 -3.79 33.97
CA SER A 300 0.91 -3.95 33.66
C SER A 300 1.52 -2.65 33.13
N PRO A 301 2.35 -1.96 33.95
CA PRO A 301 3.14 -0.82 33.52
C PRO A 301 4.00 -1.07 32.28
N LEU A 302 4.62 -2.25 32.17
CA LEU A 302 5.43 -2.63 31.00
C LEU A 302 4.62 -2.64 29.71
N LEU A 303 3.42 -3.24 29.77
CA LEU A 303 2.54 -3.35 28.60
C LEU A 303 2.03 -1.97 28.13
N LEU A 304 1.64 -1.12 29.10
CA LEU A 304 1.15 0.22 28.83
C LEU A 304 2.27 1.14 28.29
N ALA A 305 3.50 1.01 28.84
CA ALA A 305 4.65 1.76 28.36
C ALA A 305 5.09 1.34 26.96
N ALA A 306 5.02 0.05 26.63
CA ALA A 306 5.27 -0.45 25.28
C ALA A 306 4.26 0.13 24.28
N TYR A 307 2.96 0.05 24.60
CA TYR A 307 1.90 0.62 23.78
C TYR A 307 2.10 2.12 23.53
N TYR A 308 2.32 2.88 24.59
CA TYR A 308 2.41 4.33 24.50
C TYR A 308 3.70 4.79 23.79
N GLY A 309 4.84 4.19 24.14
CA GLY A 309 6.13 4.55 23.53
C GLY A 309 6.16 4.31 22.02
N ILE A 310 5.67 3.15 21.56
CA ILE A 310 5.55 2.88 20.12
C ILE A 310 4.45 3.73 19.50
N GLY A 311 3.30 3.90 20.16
CA GLY A 311 2.20 4.70 19.64
C GLY A 311 2.55 6.17 19.41
N ILE A 312 3.31 6.79 20.33
CA ILE A 312 3.80 8.16 20.15
C ILE A 312 4.81 8.22 18.99
N PHE A 313 5.77 7.29 18.93
CA PHE A 313 6.71 7.27 17.80
C PHE A 313 5.98 7.12 16.45
N THR A 314 5.04 6.18 16.37
CA THR A 314 4.31 5.89 15.11
C THR A 314 3.46 7.04 14.64
N LEU A 315 2.75 7.72 15.54
CA LEU A 315 1.64 8.60 15.19
C LEU A 315 1.87 10.08 15.48
N ALA A 316 2.81 10.45 16.39
CA ALA A 316 3.05 11.85 16.75
C ALA A 316 3.96 12.56 15.74
N HIS A 317 3.84 13.89 15.68
CA HIS A 317 4.75 14.75 14.93
C HIS A 317 6.05 15.04 15.70
N CYS A 318 7.03 15.68 15.06
CA CYS A 318 8.35 16.03 15.60
C CYS A 318 9.16 14.83 16.10
N MET A 319 9.00 13.66 15.48
CA MET A 319 9.72 12.45 15.85
C MET A 319 11.05 12.33 15.08
N HIS A 320 12.11 11.91 15.79
CA HIS A 320 13.39 11.49 15.22
C HIS A 320 13.47 9.96 15.11
N GLU A 321 14.29 9.46 14.19
CA GLU A 321 14.49 8.05 13.88
C GLU A 321 14.78 7.15 15.09
N ARG A 322 15.48 7.70 16.12
CA ARG A 322 15.92 6.96 17.32
C ARG A 322 14.88 6.89 18.43
N TYR A 323 13.83 7.73 18.38
CA TYR A 323 12.87 7.85 19.48
C TYR A 323 12.06 6.57 19.74
N MET A 324 12.10 5.61 18.82
CA MET A 324 11.45 4.30 19.01
C MET A 324 12.23 3.33 19.93
N VAL A 325 13.54 3.54 20.17
CA VAL A 325 14.41 2.60 20.90
C VAL A 325 13.83 2.16 22.24
N PRO A 326 13.41 3.05 23.15
CA PRO A 326 12.81 2.63 24.43
C PRO A 326 11.52 1.84 24.25
N GLY A 327 10.66 2.21 23.28
CA GLY A 327 9.42 1.54 22.97
C GLY A 327 9.63 0.10 22.50
N VAL A 328 10.65 -0.13 21.65
CA VAL A 328 11.04 -1.47 21.19
C VAL A 328 11.48 -2.34 22.37
N LEU A 329 12.35 -1.81 23.24
CA LEU A 329 12.84 -2.54 24.42
C LEU A 329 11.71 -2.86 25.41
N LEU A 330 10.80 -1.91 25.64
CA LEU A 330 9.60 -2.13 26.47
C LEU A 330 8.68 -3.20 25.85
N THR A 331 8.56 -3.24 24.52
CA THR A 331 7.78 -4.27 23.82
C THR A 331 8.40 -5.66 24.00
N LEU A 332 9.74 -5.78 23.90
CA LEU A 332 10.46 -7.03 24.16
C LEU A 332 10.33 -7.49 25.62
N LEU A 333 10.35 -6.56 26.56
CA LEU A 333 10.13 -6.84 27.98
C LEU A 333 8.68 -7.24 28.29
N ALA A 334 7.71 -6.56 27.68
CA ALA A 334 6.31 -6.96 27.78
C ALA A 334 6.09 -8.35 27.20
N ALA A 335 6.74 -8.67 26.06
CA ALA A 335 6.74 -10.01 25.47
C ALA A 335 7.33 -11.06 26.41
N ALA A 336 8.46 -10.75 27.07
CA ALA A 336 9.10 -11.61 28.06
C ALA A 336 8.24 -11.81 29.31
N HIS A 337 7.48 -10.80 29.73
CA HIS A 337 6.60 -10.85 30.91
C HIS A 337 5.31 -11.62 30.61
N TRP A 338 4.64 -11.30 29.47
CA TRP A 338 3.32 -11.84 29.15
C TRP A 338 3.36 -13.16 28.36
N ASN A 339 4.50 -13.55 27.79
CA ASN A 339 4.67 -14.75 26.94
C ASN A 339 3.64 -14.82 25.81
N ASP A 340 3.52 -13.73 25.03
CA ASP A 340 2.54 -13.59 23.96
C ASP A 340 3.22 -13.49 22.61
N ILE A 341 2.84 -14.34 21.63
CA ILE A 341 3.46 -14.41 20.31
C ILE A 341 3.30 -13.10 19.51
N ARG A 342 2.23 -12.35 19.74
CA ARG A 342 1.97 -11.06 19.06
C ARG A 342 2.96 -10.00 19.53
N LEU A 343 3.27 -9.99 20.83
CA LEU A 343 4.28 -9.10 21.42
C LEU A 343 5.69 -9.47 20.92
N TYR A 344 6.00 -10.77 20.78
CA TYR A 344 7.26 -11.22 20.19
C TYR A 344 7.37 -10.76 18.73
N ALA A 345 6.32 -10.98 17.92
CA ALA A 345 6.29 -10.59 16.52
C ALA A 345 6.40 -9.06 16.34
N ALA A 346 5.66 -8.29 17.17
CA ALA A 346 5.77 -6.84 17.17
C ALA A 346 7.18 -6.38 17.53
N GLY A 347 7.78 -6.91 18.60
CA GLY A 347 9.13 -6.54 19.03
C GLY A 347 10.20 -6.86 17.99
N VAL A 348 10.10 -8.00 17.31
CA VAL A 348 11.00 -8.36 16.20
C VAL A 348 10.80 -7.44 15.00
N GLY A 349 9.55 -7.21 14.59
CA GLY A 349 9.23 -6.33 13.47
C GLY A 349 9.68 -4.89 13.71
N LEU A 350 9.42 -4.34 14.89
CA LEU A 350 9.86 -2.99 15.28
C LEU A 350 11.39 -2.88 15.35
N SER A 351 12.09 -3.93 15.79
CA SER A 351 13.55 -3.95 15.78
C SER A 351 14.11 -3.90 14.36
N LEU A 352 13.45 -4.58 13.41
CA LEU A 352 13.86 -4.60 12.02
C LEU A 352 13.56 -3.27 11.32
N THR A 353 12.35 -2.71 11.50
CA THR A 353 11.98 -1.42 10.90
C THR A 353 12.84 -0.29 11.45
N GLY A 354 13.13 -0.29 12.75
CA GLY A 354 14.05 0.68 13.36
C GLY A 354 15.48 0.57 12.84
N PHE A 355 15.99 -0.67 12.67
CA PHE A 355 17.29 -0.88 12.05
C PHE A 355 17.34 -0.35 10.61
N ILE A 356 16.32 -0.66 9.79
CA ILE A 356 16.23 -0.17 8.41
C ILE A 356 16.19 1.37 8.38
N ASN A 357 15.43 1.98 9.29
CA ASN A 357 15.35 3.44 9.40
C ASN A 357 16.72 4.05 9.70
N LEU A 358 17.40 3.58 10.75
CA LEU A 358 18.73 4.09 11.12
C LEU A 358 19.77 3.86 10.02
N ALA A 359 19.81 2.64 9.45
CA ALA A 359 20.77 2.29 8.41
C ALA A 359 20.55 3.12 7.13
N ALA A 360 19.29 3.37 6.74
CA ALA A 360 18.97 4.23 5.61
C ALA A 360 19.43 5.68 5.82
N VAL A 361 19.13 6.24 6.98
CA VAL A 361 19.56 7.62 7.31
C VAL A 361 21.08 7.71 7.35
N TYR A 362 21.75 6.75 7.99
CA TYR A 362 23.21 6.72 8.08
C TYR A 362 23.90 6.61 6.72
N SER A 363 23.37 5.74 5.83
CA SER A 363 23.95 5.51 4.51
C SER A 363 23.82 6.70 3.56
N LEU A 364 22.83 7.55 3.79
CA LEU A 364 22.60 8.75 2.98
C LEU A 364 23.41 9.95 3.48
N THR A 365 24.00 9.87 4.66
CA THR A 365 24.83 10.95 5.24
C THR A 365 26.16 11.02 4.51
N GLY A 366 26.46 12.13 3.84
CA GLY A 366 27.72 12.35 3.11
C GLY A 366 27.58 12.37 1.60
N THR A 367 26.37 12.20 1.03
CA THR A 367 26.16 12.23 -0.43
C THR A 367 25.68 13.59 -0.98
N ASN A 368 25.62 14.64 -0.19
CA ASN A 368 25.23 16.05 -0.44
C ASN A 368 23.94 16.46 0.30
N ASP A 369 23.76 17.75 0.59
CA ASP A 369 22.60 18.32 1.29
C ASP A 369 21.25 18.10 0.57
N GLU A 370 21.25 17.73 -0.70
CA GLU A 370 20.04 17.38 -1.47
C GLU A 370 19.32 16.10 -0.99
N TRP A 371 19.99 15.25 -0.23
CA TRP A 371 19.37 14.01 0.28
C TRP A 371 18.28 14.27 1.32
N LEU A 372 18.36 15.35 2.08
CA LEU A 372 17.35 15.76 3.06
C LEU A 372 15.99 15.95 2.40
N THR A 373 15.95 16.51 1.18
CA THR A 373 14.72 16.72 0.40
C THR A 373 14.31 15.50 -0.40
N SER A 374 15.24 14.72 -0.94
CA SER A 374 14.95 13.51 -1.71
C SER A 374 14.50 12.34 -0.82
N ALA A 375 14.95 12.28 0.44
CA ALA A 375 14.50 11.27 1.40
C ALA A 375 13.04 11.47 1.85
N THR A 376 12.43 12.63 1.62
CA THR A 376 11.04 12.92 2.05
C THR A 376 10.00 11.99 1.43
N SER A 377 10.29 11.43 0.25
CA SER A 377 9.38 10.54 -0.49
C SER A 377 10.05 9.20 -0.87
N SER A 378 11.17 8.85 -0.22
CA SER A 378 11.86 7.61 -0.58
C SER A 378 10.98 6.38 -0.33
N THR A 379 11.05 5.41 -1.24
CA THR A 379 10.34 4.13 -1.11
C THR A 379 10.68 3.45 0.23
N VAL A 380 11.91 3.57 0.68
CA VAL A 380 12.37 3.01 1.97
C VAL A 380 11.65 3.64 3.15
N ALA A 381 11.49 4.98 3.16
CA ALA A 381 10.78 5.68 4.23
C ALA A 381 9.31 5.27 4.30
N VAL A 382 8.64 5.19 3.14
CA VAL A 382 7.23 4.77 3.06
C VAL A 382 7.06 3.34 3.55
N LEU A 383 7.87 2.40 3.05
CA LEU A 383 7.75 0.99 3.43
C LEU A 383 8.04 0.73 4.90
N THR A 384 9.12 1.35 5.40
CA THR A 384 9.51 1.21 6.80
C THR A 384 8.42 1.76 7.72
N GLY A 385 7.87 2.95 7.40
CA GLY A 385 6.78 3.57 8.15
C GLY A 385 5.48 2.74 8.13
N LEU A 386 5.19 2.07 7.01
CA LEU A 386 4.05 1.15 6.93
C LEU A 386 4.30 -0.13 7.73
N GLY A 387 5.49 -0.73 7.60
CA GLY A 387 5.87 -1.92 8.37
C GLY A 387 5.83 -1.66 9.87
N GLU A 388 6.30 -0.50 10.29
CA GLU A 388 6.25 -0.03 11.67
C GLU A 388 4.80 0.15 12.15
N THR A 389 3.95 0.79 11.32
CA THR A 389 2.51 0.94 11.60
C THR A 389 1.80 -0.40 11.74
N VAL A 390 2.11 -1.39 10.90
CA VAL A 390 1.58 -2.76 11.01
C VAL A 390 2.00 -3.41 12.33
N CYS A 391 3.26 -3.24 12.74
CA CYS A 391 3.75 -3.74 14.02
C CYS A 391 3.05 -3.07 15.21
N PHE A 392 2.77 -1.77 15.12
CA PHE A 392 2.01 -1.05 16.14
C PHE A 392 0.55 -1.53 16.20
N VAL A 393 -0.11 -1.76 15.08
CA VAL A 393 -1.46 -2.34 15.04
C VAL A 393 -1.48 -3.73 15.69
N LEU A 394 -0.47 -4.56 15.42
CA LEU A 394 -0.33 -5.86 16.06
C LEU A 394 -0.16 -5.73 17.60
N LEU A 395 0.63 -4.74 18.03
CA LEU A 395 0.81 -4.41 19.45
C LEU A 395 -0.52 -3.96 20.08
N ILE A 396 -1.30 -3.08 19.42
CA ILE A 396 -2.63 -2.68 19.91
C ILE A 396 -3.52 -3.90 20.13
N PHE A 397 -3.56 -4.84 19.20
CA PHE A 397 -4.37 -6.04 19.34
C PHE A 397 -3.96 -6.92 20.52
N ALA A 398 -2.64 -7.07 20.76
CA ALA A 398 -2.16 -7.79 21.92
C ALA A 398 -2.53 -7.08 23.22
N VAL A 399 -2.31 -5.77 23.30
CA VAL A 399 -2.62 -4.95 24.48
C VAL A 399 -4.12 -4.94 24.77
N TRP A 400 -4.95 -4.82 23.76
CA TRP A 400 -6.42 -4.88 23.89
C TRP A 400 -6.89 -6.20 24.52
N ASP A 401 -6.41 -7.32 23.99
CA ASP A 401 -6.86 -8.65 24.43
C ASP A 401 -6.36 -8.95 25.85
N ILE A 402 -5.10 -8.59 26.15
CA ILE A 402 -4.52 -8.74 27.50
C ILE A 402 -5.22 -7.80 28.50
N ALA A 403 -5.37 -6.51 28.19
CA ALA A 403 -5.95 -5.54 29.11
C ALA A 403 -7.44 -5.81 29.41
N ARG A 404 -8.16 -6.38 28.45
CA ARG A 404 -9.61 -6.65 28.59
C ARG A 404 -9.91 -8.02 29.18
N HIS A 405 -9.14 -9.04 28.83
CA HIS A 405 -9.47 -10.44 29.16
C HIS A 405 -8.35 -11.19 29.88
N GLY A 406 -7.16 -10.58 30.06
CA GLY A 406 -5.97 -11.29 30.54
C GLY A 406 -5.51 -12.42 29.63
N HIS A 407 -6.02 -12.45 28.38
CA HIS A 407 -5.77 -13.53 27.43
C HIS A 407 -4.46 -13.31 26.68
N THR A 408 -3.58 -14.30 26.71
CA THR A 408 -2.32 -14.33 25.96
C THR A 408 -2.31 -15.46 24.95
N LEU A 409 -1.69 -15.23 23.80
CA LEU A 409 -1.36 -16.26 22.83
C LEU A 409 0.06 -16.75 23.09
N ALA A 410 0.19 -17.74 23.98
CA ALA A 410 1.48 -18.35 24.27
C ALA A 410 2.10 -18.93 22.98
N LEU A 411 3.44 -18.95 22.92
CA LEU A 411 4.14 -19.71 21.89
C LEU A 411 3.60 -21.15 21.94
N PRO A 412 3.21 -21.72 20.79
CA PRO A 412 2.62 -23.04 20.77
C PRO A 412 3.58 -24.01 21.46
N GLU A 413 3.12 -24.61 22.53
CA GLU A 413 3.80 -25.79 23.05
C GLU A 413 3.82 -26.80 21.88
N THR A 414 4.94 -27.45 21.65
CA THR A 414 5.02 -28.64 20.81
C THR A 414 4.26 -29.79 21.49
N LYS A 415 2.95 -29.62 21.66
CA LYS A 415 2.06 -30.76 21.84
C LYS A 415 2.10 -31.55 20.54
N PRO A 416 2.04 -32.90 20.59
CA PRO A 416 1.92 -33.68 19.37
C PRO A 416 0.72 -33.10 18.60
N GLU A 417 1.02 -32.42 17.50
CA GLU A 417 0.05 -31.69 16.70
C GLU A 417 -1.05 -32.65 16.27
N THR A 418 -2.27 -32.33 16.64
CA THR A 418 -3.42 -32.94 15.98
C THR A 418 -3.27 -32.62 14.51
N ALA A 419 -3.15 -33.67 13.68
CA ALA A 419 -2.98 -33.56 12.24
C ALA A 419 -4.02 -32.55 11.66
N PRO A 420 -3.62 -31.67 10.74
CA PRO A 420 -4.53 -30.69 10.19
C PRO A 420 -5.84 -31.36 9.74
N PRO A 421 -7.01 -30.82 10.12
CA PRO A 421 -8.28 -31.44 9.79
C PRO A 421 -8.44 -31.53 8.28
N VAL A 422 -8.87 -32.69 7.82
CA VAL A 422 -9.19 -32.91 6.40
C VAL A 422 -10.39 -32.01 6.03
N PRO A 423 -10.32 -31.23 4.97
CA PRO A 423 -11.44 -30.40 4.54
C PRO A 423 -12.67 -31.25 4.26
N ALA A 424 -13.83 -30.84 4.77
CA ALA A 424 -15.07 -31.54 4.46
C ALA A 424 -15.37 -31.44 2.93
N PRO A 425 -16.08 -32.43 2.34
CA PRO A 425 -16.39 -32.43 0.91
C PRO A 425 -17.21 -31.21 0.51
N GLN A 426 -17.06 -30.79 -0.74
CA GLN A 426 -17.88 -29.72 -1.32
C GLN A 426 -19.33 -30.21 -1.49
N PRO A 427 -20.34 -29.39 -1.16
CA PRO A 427 -21.72 -29.76 -1.42
C PRO A 427 -21.95 -29.96 -2.93
N LYS A 428 -22.86 -30.89 -3.30
CA LYS A 428 -23.23 -31.08 -4.68
C LYS A 428 -23.95 -29.84 -5.22
N TRP A 429 -23.76 -29.54 -6.49
CA TRP A 429 -24.52 -28.53 -7.20
C TRP A 429 -25.98 -28.96 -7.36
N THR A 430 -26.91 -28.07 -7.11
CA THR A 430 -28.31 -28.28 -7.38
C THR A 430 -28.71 -27.63 -8.71
N CYS A 431 -29.74 -28.16 -9.40
CA CYS A 431 -30.24 -27.53 -10.63
C CYS A 431 -30.68 -26.07 -10.41
N ARG A 432 -31.26 -25.77 -9.23
CA ARG A 432 -31.65 -24.40 -8.86
C ARG A 432 -30.42 -23.46 -8.73
N GLU A 433 -29.36 -23.94 -8.15
CA GLU A 433 -28.10 -23.14 -8.02
C GLU A 433 -27.47 -22.89 -9.40
N VAL A 434 -27.39 -23.91 -10.25
CA VAL A 434 -26.89 -23.76 -11.62
C VAL A 434 -27.79 -22.82 -12.44
N GLY A 435 -29.10 -22.98 -12.35
CA GLY A 435 -30.05 -22.08 -13.01
C GLY A 435 -29.90 -20.62 -12.55
N ALA A 436 -29.75 -20.39 -11.24
CA ALA A 436 -29.53 -19.03 -10.70
C ALA A 436 -28.19 -18.43 -11.17
N LEU A 437 -27.11 -19.23 -11.22
CA LEU A 437 -25.83 -18.82 -11.75
C LEU A 437 -25.91 -18.42 -13.22
N LEU A 438 -26.55 -19.25 -14.04
CA LEU A 438 -26.71 -18.97 -15.47
C LEU A 438 -27.60 -17.74 -15.70
N ALA A 439 -28.71 -17.61 -14.96
CA ALA A 439 -29.58 -16.44 -15.04
C ALA A 439 -28.87 -15.15 -14.66
N LEU A 440 -28.09 -15.17 -13.56
CA LEU A 440 -27.29 -14.01 -13.15
C LEU A 440 -26.22 -13.67 -14.20
N THR A 441 -25.55 -14.67 -14.76
CA THR A 441 -24.53 -14.46 -15.81
C THR A 441 -25.17 -13.87 -17.07
N ALA A 442 -26.32 -14.39 -17.49
CA ALA A 442 -27.05 -13.84 -18.64
C ALA A 442 -27.53 -12.39 -18.38
N ALA A 443 -28.11 -12.13 -17.20
CA ALA A 443 -28.50 -10.78 -16.82
C ALA A 443 -27.29 -9.79 -16.80
N THR A 444 -26.15 -10.26 -16.28
CA THR A 444 -24.91 -9.48 -16.30
C THR A 444 -24.43 -9.23 -17.74
N ALA A 445 -24.54 -10.21 -18.64
CA ALA A 445 -24.18 -10.06 -20.04
C ALA A 445 -25.08 -9.02 -20.72
N VAL A 446 -26.41 -9.12 -20.58
CA VAL A 446 -27.36 -8.14 -21.10
C VAL A 446 -27.01 -6.73 -20.59
N LEU A 447 -26.83 -6.58 -19.28
CA LEU A 447 -26.48 -5.30 -18.67
C LEU A 447 -25.15 -4.73 -19.21
N SER A 448 -24.11 -5.57 -19.34
CA SER A 448 -22.77 -5.14 -19.71
C SER A 448 -22.62 -4.86 -21.22
N PHE A 449 -23.33 -5.59 -22.09
CA PHE A 449 -23.29 -5.39 -23.53
C PHE A 449 -24.32 -4.35 -24.03
N SER A 450 -25.31 -3.99 -23.21
CA SER A 450 -26.24 -2.92 -23.54
C SER A 450 -25.54 -1.56 -23.53
N TYR A 451 -25.79 -0.75 -24.56
CA TYR A 451 -25.20 0.59 -24.68
C TYR A 451 -23.66 0.58 -24.65
N LEU A 452 -23.03 -0.47 -25.20
CA LEU A 452 -21.57 -0.65 -25.17
C LEU A 452 -20.86 0.21 -26.20
N GLY A 453 -21.40 0.29 -27.40
CA GLY A 453 -20.83 1.02 -28.54
C GLY A 453 -21.53 0.65 -29.84
N SER A 454 -21.34 1.50 -30.88
CA SER A 454 -21.79 1.24 -32.25
C SER A 454 -21.12 -0.02 -32.80
N ARG A 455 -21.85 -0.73 -33.63
CA ARG A 455 -21.35 -1.84 -34.45
C ARG A 455 -21.00 -1.39 -35.87
N THR A 456 -21.19 -0.10 -36.17
CA THR A 456 -20.85 0.53 -37.43
C THR A 456 -19.80 1.60 -37.17
N ALA A 457 -18.79 1.65 -37.99
CA ALA A 457 -17.77 2.70 -38.08
C ALA A 457 -17.14 2.60 -39.48
N PRO A 458 -16.51 3.65 -40.01
CA PRO A 458 -15.75 3.55 -41.25
C PRO A 458 -14.63 2.49 -41.14
N GLN A 459 -14.42 1.70 -42.21
CA GLN A 459 -13.45 0.58 -42.23
C GLN A 459 -12.34 0.74 -43.27
N ASP A 460 -12.56 1.52 -44.32
CA ASP A 460 -11.68 1.63 -45.48
C ASP A 460 -10.95 3.00 -45.48
N PRO A 461 -9.68 3.07 -44.97
CA PRO A 461 -8.97 4.35 -44.90
C PRO A 461 -8.32 4.76 -46.24
N LEU A 462 -8.22 6.06 -46.49
CA LEU A 462 -7.18 6.62 -47.34
C LEU A 462 -5.86 6.52 -46.59
N ASP A 463 -5.01 5.57 -46.97
CA ASP A 463 -3.73 5.31 -46.30
C ASP A 463 -2.58 6.08 -46.95
N ALA A 464 -2.26 7.21 -46.35
CA ALA A 464 -1.15 8.08 -46.74
C ALA A 464 0.09 7.87 -45.84
N THR A 465 0.24 6.72 -45.24
CA THR A 465 1.39 6.43 -44.40
C THR A 465 2.71 6.49 -45.17
N GLY A 466 3.63 7.35 -44.74
CA GLY A 466 4.91 7.58 -45.43
C GLY A 466 4.81 8.33 -46.78
N THR A 467 3.65 8.88 -47.13
CA THR A 467 3.40 9.59 -48.39
C THR A 467 2.38 10.70 -48.15
N ALA A 468 2.06 11.45 -49.23
CA ALA A 468 0.95 12.39 -49.23
C ALA A 468 -0.03 12.00 -50.36
N LEU A 469 -1.31 11.87 -50.01
CA LEU A 469 -2.40 11.56 -50.93
C LEU A 469 -3.44 12.66 -50.87
N SER A 470 -4.15 12.89 -52.00
CA SER A 470 -5.19 13.91 -52.06
C SER A 470 -6.43 13.43 -52.80
N GLU A 471 -7.59 13.89 -52.35
CA GLU A 471 -8.88 13.69 -52.99
C GLU A 471 -9.56 15.04 -53.25
N SER A 472 -10.27 15.16 -54.37
CA SER A 472 -10.99 16.39 -54.72
C SER A 472 -12.50 16.11 -54.79
N VAL A 473 -13.28 16.97 -54.14
CA VAL A 473 -14.75 16.85 -54.06
C VAL A 473 -15.41 18.22 -54.25
N THR A 474 -16.70 18.20 -54.64
CA THR A 474 -17.53 19.40 -54.72
C THR A 474 -18.69 19.29 -53.76
N LEU A 475 -18.97 20.29 -52.95
CA LEU A 475 -20.07 20.35 -52.01
C LEU A 475 -21.40 20.58 -52.72
N ASP A 476 -22.40 19.72 -52.54
CA ASP A 476 -23.73 19.88 -53.11
C ASP A 476 -24.61 20.86 -52.30
N GLY A 477 -24.19 21.25 -51.09
CA GLY A 477 -24.86 22.22 -50.24
C GLY A 477 -23.89 23.04 -49.38
N SER A 478 -24.39 24.04 -48.66
CA SER A 478 -23.56 24.81 -47.72
C SER A 478 -23.24 24.02 -46.46
N ALA A 479 -22.00 24.12 -45.97
CA ALA A 479 -21.55 23.40 -44.76
C ALA A 479 -21.03 24.37 -43.71
N VAL A 480 -21.37 24.09 -42.42
CA VAL A 480 -20.89 24.86 -41.27
C VAL A 480 -20.00 23.99 -40.32
N SER A 481 -19.95 22.69 -40.56
CA SER A 481 -19.11 21.79 -39.78
C SER A 481 -18.51 20.70 -40.64
N LEU A 482 -17.20 20.43 -40.41
CA LEU A 482 -16.45 19.31 -40.99
C LEU A 482 -16.18 18.30 -39.88
N TRP A 483 -16.70 17.10 -40.06
CA TRP A 483 -16.46 15.97 -39.15
C TRP A 483 -15.35 15.11 -39.75
N VAL A 484 -14.42 14.70 -38.88
CA VAL A 484 -13.20 13.98 -39.26
C VAL A 484 -13.07 12.71 -38.40
N TYR A 485 -12.84 11.56 -39.03
CA TYR A 485 -12.60 10.27 -38.40
C TYR A 485 -11.21 9.75 -38.82
N PRO A 486 -10.13 10.11 -38.07
CA PRO A 486 -8.79 9.67 -38.38
C PRO A 486 -8.49 8.27 -37.87
N GLY A 487 -7.57 7.57 -38.53
CA GLY A 487 -6.98 6.33 -38.09
C GLY A 487 -5.61 6.52 -37.44
N ILE A 488 -4.66 5.67 -37.84
CA ILE A 488 -3.29 5.72 -37.33
C ILE A 488 -2.56 6.92 -37.94
N SER A 489 -1.82 7.66 -37.14
CA SER A 489 -0.98 8.76 -37.60
C SER A 489 0.45 8.61 -37.05
N PHE A 490 1.41 8.96 -37.89
CA PHE A 490 2.84 9.02 -37.55
C PHE A 490 3.36 10.46 -37.56
N GLY A 491 2.61 11.38 -36.94
CA GLY A 491 2.88 12.82 -36.97
C GLY A 491 2.44 13.45 -38.30
N GLY A 492 1.32 12.97 -38.85
CA GLY A 492 0.75 13.46 -40.11
C GLY A 492 -0.21 14.60 -39.92
N SER A 493 -0.67 15.13 -41.06
CA SER A 493 -1.62 16.24 -41.12
C SER A 493 -2.70 16.01 -42.17
N MET A 494 -3.78 16.78 -42.05
CA MET A 494 -4.83 16.92 -43.07
C MET A 494 -4.98 18.38 -43.37
N THR A 495 -4.95 18.73 -44.68
CA THR A 495 -5.15 20.08 -45.17
C THR A 495 -6.28 20.08 -46.21
N VAL A 496 -7.23 20.98 -46.07
CA VAL A 496 -8.32 21.18 -47.04
C VAL A 496 -8.13 22.52 -47.68
N THR A 497 -8.04 22.54 -49.02
CA THR A 497 -7.88 23.74 -49.82
C THR A 497 -9.08 23.94 -50.76
N ASP A 498 -9.37 25.19 -51.10
CA ASP A 498 -10.34 25.54 -52.15
C ASP A 498 -9.74 25.45 -53.58
N ALA A 499 -10.55 25.71 -54.59
CA ALA A 499 -10.11 25.70 -55.99
C ALA A 499 -9.01 26.73 -56.33
N ASN A 500 -8.81 27.74 -55.46
CA ASN A 500 -7.77 28.75 -55.62
C ASN A 500 -6.48 28.38 -54.88
N GLY A 501 -6.44 27.22 -54.22
CA GLY A 501 -5.33 26.78 -53.42
C GLY A 501 -5.27 27.42 -52.01
N SER A 502 -6.32 28.14 -51.59
CA SER A 502 -6.38 28.74 -50.25
C SER A 502 -6.77 27.69 -49.23
N THR A 503 -6.03 27.62 -48.12
CA THR A 503 -6.31 26.68 -47.00
C THR A 503 -7.61 27.06 -46.28
N VAL A 504 -8.61 26.20 -46.36
CA VAL A 504 -9.91 26.32 -45.70
C VAL A 504 -9.88 25.73 -44.31
N PHE A 505 -9.16 24.62 -44.15
CA PHE A 505 -9.03 23.90 -42.89
C PHE A 505 -7.71 23.11 -42.84
N GLU A 506 -7.05 23.13 -41.68
CA GLU A 506 -5.85 22.35 -41.45
C GLU A 506 -5.89 21.73 -40.04
N LYS A 507 -5.41 20.52 -39.94
CA LYS A 507 -5.39 19.79 -38.67
C LYS A 507 -4.24 18.81 -38.61
N GLU A 508 -3.47 18.88 -37.53
CA GLU A 508 -2.56 17.80 -37.16
C GLU A 508 -3.34 16.56 -36.71
N LEU A 509 -2.99 15.44 -37.29
CA LEU A 509 -3.54 14.12 -36.89
C LEU A 509 -2.60 13.47 -35.89
N ASN A 510 -3.06 13.29 -34.66
CA ASN A 510 -2.26 12.75 -33.59
C ASN A 510 -2.92 11.51 -32.99
N TYR A 511 -2.16 10.79 -32.18
CA TYR A 511 -2.63 9.56 -31.52
C TYR A 511 -3.85 9.76 -30.58
N GLY A 512 -4.02 10.97 -30.06
CA GLY A 512 -5.12 11.27 -29.12
C GLY A 512 -6.50 11.32 -29.75
N THR A 513 -6.57 11.40 -31.10
CA THR A 513 -7.83 11.46 -31.86
C THR A 513 -8.07 10.26 -32.77
N CYS A 514 -7.18 9.25 -32.71
CA CYS A 514 -7.34 8.06 -33.54
C CYS A 514 -8.67 7.35 -33.27
N PHE A 515 -9.34 6.88 -34.31
CA PHE A 515 -10.63 6.20 -34.27
C PHE A 515 -11.70 6.94 -33.44
N SER A 516 -11.69 8.28 -33.57
CA SER A 516 -12.61 9.16 -32.85
C SER A 516 -13.13 10.27 -33.74
N TRP A 517 -14.44 10.41 -33.79
CA TRP A 517 -15.05 11.54 -34.51
C TRP A 517 -14.73 12.87 -33.84
N THR A 518 -14.35 13.85 -34.61
CA THR A 518 -14.18 15.25 -34.17
C THR A 518 -14.94 16.19 -35.06
N ALA A 519 -15.71 17.11 -34.48
CA ALA A 519 -16.43 18.15 -35.21
C ALA A 519 -15.61 19.46 -35.21
N ASN A 520 -15.41 20.05 -36.40
CA ASN A 520 -14.63 21.26 -36.60
C ASN A 520 -15.49 22.28 -37.35
N ASN A 521 -15.44 23.53 -36.92
CA ASN A 521 -16.22 24.60 -37.58
C ASN A 521 -15.58 24.99 -38.92
N VAL A 522 -16.40 25.07 -39.96
CA VAL A 522 -16.04 25.59 -41.29
C VAL A 522 -17.17 26.48 -41.78
N GLN A 523 -16.91 27.29 -42.82
CA GLN A 523 -17.93 28.11 -43.48
C GLN A 523 -17.74 27.95 -44.98
N LEU A 524 -18.53 27.07 -45.57
CA LEU A 524 -18.40 26.69 -46.97
C LEU A 524 -19.73 26.88 -47.71
N ALA A 525 -19.71 27.47 -48.88
CA ALA A 525 -20.88 27.64 -49.72
C ALA A 525 -21.16 26.39 -50.59
N ALA A 526 -22.38 26.22 -51.02
CA ALA A 526 -22.73 25.19 -52.01
C ALA A 526 -21.93 25.40 -53.30
N GLY A 527 -21.51 24.31 -53.93
CA GLY A 527 -20.72 24.33 -55.17
C GLY A 527 -19.21 24.57 -54.94
N THR A 528 -18.75 24.71 -53.70
CA THR A 528 -17.32 24.87 -53.42
C THR A 528 -16.57 23.61 -53.79
N GLN A 529 -15.55 23.72 -54.62
CA GLN A 529 -14.60 22.64 -54.92
C GLN A 529 -13.53 22.64 -53.85
N LEU A 530 -13.26 21.46 -53.26
CA LEU A 530 -12.30 21.24 -52.21
C LEU A 530 -11.32 20.14 -52.59
N THR A 531 -10.05 20.33 -52.22
CA THR A 531 -9.04 19.28 -52.29
C THR A 531 -8.58 19.00 -50.88
N VAL A 532 -8.76 17.75 -50.46
CA VAL A 532 -8.30 17.23 -49.15
C VAL A 532 -6.98 16.52 -49.36
N MET A 533 -5.93 16.98 -48.73
CA MET A 533 -4.61 16.37 -48.71
C MET A 533 -4.37 15.75 -47.37
N VAL A 534 -3.96 14.49 -47.33
CA VAL A 534 -3.57 13.74 -46.12
C VAL A 534 -2.11 13.35 -46.26
N GLU A 535 -1.34 13.59 -45.23
CA GLU A 535 0.10 13.31 -45.21
C GLU A 535 0.44 12.51 -43.98
N ASN A 536 1.21 11.43 -44.15
CA ASN A 536 1.78 10.58 -43.11
C ASN A 536 0.75 10.08 -42.06
N ALA A 537 -0.47 9.77 -42.49
CA ALA A 537 -1.55 9.28 -41.62
C ALA A 537 -2.58 8.47 -42.44
N GLN A 538 -3.39 7.71 -41.73
CA GLN A 538 -4.63 7.11 -42.21
C GLN A 538 -5.80 8.02 -41.87
N LEU A 539 -6.66 8.29 -42.85
CA LEU A 539 -7.91 9.01 -42.65
C LEU A 539 -9.04 8.14 -43.24
N PHE A 540 -10.00 7.79 -42.39
CA PHE A 540 -11.09 6.87 -42.78
C PHE A 540 -12.24 7.56 -43.44
N GLU A 541 -12.78 8.63 -42.80
CA GLU A 541 -14.00 9.23 -43.31
C GLU A 541 -14.09 10.73 -42.97
N LEU A 542 -14.69 11.49 -43.85
CA LEU A 542 -15.03 12.88 -43.66
C LEU A 542 -16.52 13.09 -43.90
N ALA A 543 -17.11 14.02 -43.15
CA ALA A 543 -18.52 14.38 -43.38
C ALA A 543 -18.72 15.87 -43.20
N PHE A 544 -19.43 16.52 -44.15
CA PHE A 544 -19.86 17.90 -44.00
C PHE A 544 -21.28 17.96 -43.46
N ARG A 545 -21.55 18.93 -42.57
CA ARG A 545 -22.89 19.16 -42.01
C ARG A 545 -23.34 20.60 -42.19
N ASP A 546 -24.64 20.76 -42.48
CA ASP A 546 -25.30 22.05 -42.58
C ASP A 546 -25.64 22.66 -41.21
N ALA A 547 -26.18 23.86 -41.18
CA ALA A 547 -26.60 24.56 -39.94
C ALA A 547 -27.68 23.80 -39.14
N ASN A 548 -28.41 22.86 -39.76
CA ASN A 548 -29.40 22.01 -39.11
C ASN A 548 -28.82 20.68 -38.65
N GLY A 549 -27.51 20.47 -38.82
CA GLY A 549 -26.83 19.23 -38.47
C GLY A 549 -27.06 18.07 -39.47
N ARG A 550 -27.62 18.32 -40.65
CA ARG A 550 -27.83 17.31 -41.70
C ARG A 550 -26.56 17.12 -42.50
N LEU A 551 -26.31 15.89 -42.96
CA LEU A 551 -25.20 15.59 -43.87
C LEU A 551 -25.37 16.36 -45.17
N VAL A 552 -24.31 17.01 -45.60
CA VAL A 552 -24.21 17.66 -46.91
C VAL A 552 -23.54 16.69 -47.88
N PRO A 553 -24.25 16.22 -48.93
CA PRO A 553 -23.65 15.36 -49.92
C PRO A 553 -22.50 16.05 -50.64
N VAL A 554 -21.58 15.25 -51.15
CA VAL A 554 -20.47 15.71 -52.00
C VAL A 554 -20.51 14.97 -53.32
N THR A 555 -20.17 15.69 -54.40
CA THR A 555 -19.96 15.12 -55.73
C THR A 555 -18.46 14.91 -55.95
N GLY A 556 -18.06 13.65 -56.20
CA GLY A 556 -16.68 13.19 -56.35
C GLY A 556 -16.59 11.75 -55.91
N SER A 557 -15.53 11.07 -56.24
CA SER A 557 -15.27 9.68 -55.80
C SER A 557 -13.95 9.63 -55.06
N GLY A 558 -14.01 9.06 -53.88
CA GLY A 558 -12.81 8.85 -53.10
C GLY A 558 -13.13 8.12 -51.80
N ALA A 559 -12.13 7.52 -51.17
CA ALA A 559 -12.22 6.74 -49.92
C ALA A 559 -12.61 7.59 -48.71
N LEU A 560 -12.55 8.93 -48.81
CA LEU A 560 -12.86 9.82 -47.67
C LEU A 560 -14.37 10.14 -47.54
N PHE A 561 -15.20 9.71 -48.50
CA PHE A 561 -16.65 10.04 -48.53
C PHE A 561 -17.51 8.87 -48.96
N ASP A 562 -17.01 7.64 -48.98
CA ASP A 562 -17.72 6.47 -49.48
C ASP A 562 -18.51 5.70 -48.38
N GLU A 563 -18.22 5.96 -47.13
CA GLU A 563 -18.88 5.32 -45.99
C GLU A 563 -19.79 6.27 -45.18
N GLN A 564 -20.48 7.21 -45.86
CA GLN A 564 -21.34 8.24 -45.23
C GLN A 564 -22.46 7.65 -44.34
N THR A 565 -22.84 6.40 -44.55
CA THR A 565 -23.81 5.68 -43.71
C THR A 565 -23.23 5.30 -42.32
N ALA A 566 -21.94 5.33 -42.17
CA ALA A 566 -21.25 5.09 -40.91
C ALA A 566 -21.08 6.35 -40.04
N VAL A 567 -21.40 7.55 -40.63
CA VAL A 567 -21.33 8.82 -39.91
C VAL A 567 -22.43 8.88 -38.85
N PRO A 568 -22.13 9.04 -37.57
CA PRO A 568 -23.13 9.02 -36.48
C PRO A 568 -23.93 10.32 -36.44
N ASP A 569 -25.16 10.32 -35.96
CA ASP A 569 -25.93 11.53 -35.72
C ASP A 569 -25.32 12.47 -34.68
N THR A 570 -24.66 11.88 -33.67
CA THR A 570 -24.01 12.62 -32.59
C THR A 570 -22.67 11.97 -32.21
N ILE A 571 -21.68 12.79 -31.91
CA ILE A 571 -20.38 12.28 -31.39
C ILE A 571 -20.53 11.91 -29.92
N SER A 572 -20.15 10.69 -29.60
CA SER A 572 -20.22 10.19 -28.24
C SER A 572 -19.27 9.02 -28.00
N GLN A 573 -19.21 8.51 -26.76
CA GLN A 573 -18.50 7.27 -26.41
C GLN A 573 -18.98 6.04 -27.21
N LEU A 574 -20.14 6.14 -27.84
CA LEU A 574 -20.67 5.02 -28.64
C LEU A 574 -19.98 4.86 -29.99
N ASN A 575 -19.29 5.88 -30.48
CA ASN A 575 -18.68 5.88 -31.80
C ASN A 575 -17.26 6.44 -31.87
N SER A 576 -16.64 6.67 -30.70
CA SER A 576 -15.27 7.22 -30.59
C SER A 576 -14.54 6.53 -29.45
N MET A 577 -13.22 6.44 -29.59
CA MET A 577 -12.33 6.02 -28.51
C MET A 577 -12.26 7.09 -27.42
N TYR A 578 -12.03 6.64 -26.20
CA TYR A 578 -11.77 7.53 -25.07
C TYR A 578 -10.81 6.87 -24.08
N PHE A 579 -10.12 7.66 -23.28
CA PHE A 579 -9.15 7.23 -22.26
C PHE A 579 -8.07 6.31 -22.89
N ASP A 580 -7.71 5.21 -22.25
CA ASP A 580 -6.65 4.30 -22.70
C ASP A 580 -7.03 3.45 -23.93
N GLU A 581 -8.26 3.57 -24.47
CA GLU A 581 -8.64 2.89 -25.71
C GLU A 581 -7.76 3.32 -26.87
N ILE A 582 -7.35 4.61 -26.90
CA ILE A 582 -6.43 5.17 -27.90
C ILE A 582 -5.05 4.49 -27.91
N TYR A 583 -4.68 3.81 -26.84
CA TYR A 583 -3.44 3.01 -26.74
C TYR A 583 -3.71 1.54 -27.04
N HIS A 584 -4.62 0.92 -26.30
CA HIS A 584 -4.82 -0.54 -26.34
C HIS A 584 -5.70 -0.98 -27.52
N GLY A 585 -6.77 -0.25 -27.83
CA GLY A 585 -7.62 -0.52 -28.99
C GLY A 585 -6.87 -0.27 -30.30
N ARG A 586 -6.12 0.82 -30.37
CA ARG A 586 -5.20 1.11 -31.47
C ARG A 586 -4.19 -0.02 -31.67
N THR A 587 -3.54 -0.48 -30.61
CA THR A 587 -2.57 -1.58 -30.71
C THR A 587 -3.21 -2.88 -31.18
N GLY A 588 -4.46 -3.18 -30.79
CA GLY A 588 -5.20 -4.31 -31.35
C GLY A 588 -5.41 -4.21 -32.88
N TYR A 589 -5.69 -3.03 -33.38
CA TYR A 589 -5.76 -2.75 -34.82
C TYR A 589 -4.40 -2.92 -35.50
N GLU A 590 -3.34 -2.32 -34.93
CA GLU A 590 -1.96 -2.40 -35.47
C GLU A 590 -1.48 -3.86 -35.55
N GLN A 591 -1.76 -4.67 -34.53
CA GLN A 591 -1.41 -6.10 -34.52
C GLN A 591 -2.17 -6.87 -35.63
N LEU A 592 -3.48 -6.60 -35.81
CA LEU A 592 -4.30 -7.25 -36.83
C LEU A 592 -3.79 -6.97 -38.23
N HIS A 593 -3.39 -5.71 -38.48
CA HIS A 593 -2.89 -5.23 -39.79
C HIS A 593 -1.37 -5.33 -39.94
N LYS A 594 -0.65 -5.99 -39.01
CA LYS A 594 0.81 -6.17 -39.04
C LYS A 594 1.60 -4.88 -39.08
N MET A 595 1.03 -3.81 -38.51
CA MET A 595 1.69 -2.51 -38.41
C MET A 595 2.67 -2.45 -37.24
N PRO A 596 3.60 -1.48 -37.19
CA PRO A 596 4.40 -1.20 -36.00
C PRO A 596 3.52 -0.92 -34.78
N VAL A 597 3.78 -1.61 -33.66
CA VAL A 597 2.97 -1.49 -32.44
C VAL A 597 3.38 -0.23 -31.69
N TYR A 598 2.42 0.64 -31.41
CA TYR A 598 2.63 1.89 -30.68
C TYR A 598 2.79 1.66 -29.18
N GLU A 599 1.86 0.93 -28.54
CA GLU A 599 1.89 0.71 -27.10
C GLU A 599 2.69 -0.55 -26.75
N THR A 600 3.92 -0.37 -26.28
CA THR A 600 4.86 -1.42 -25.90
C THR A 600 5.15 -1.47 -24.39
N THR A 601 4.49 -0.63 -23.59
CA THR A 601 4.78 -0.49 -22.15
C THR A 601 4.12 -1.56 -21.28
N HIS A 602 3.27 -2.42 -21.87
CA HIS A 602 2.61 -3.54 -21.21
C HIS A 602 2.72 -4.82 -22.05
N PRO A 603 2.66 -6.01 -21.43
CA PRO A 603 2.64 -7.27 -22.16
C PRO A 603 1.48 -7.36 -23.15
N PRO A 604 1.60 -8.15 -24.24
CA PRO A 604 0.67 -8.06 -25.36
C PRO A 604 -0.67 -8.76 -25.19
N LEU A 605 -0.80 -9.83 -24.35
CA LEU A 605 -2.01 -10.68 -24.32
C LEU A 605 -3.33 -9.90 -24.17
N GLY A 606 -3.34 -8.84 -23.33
CA GLY A 606 -4.55 -8.03 -23.18
C GLY A 606 -4.97 -7.34 -24.47
N LYS A 607 -3.99 -6.89 -25.26
CA LYS A 607 -4.17 -6.27 -26.58
C LYS A 607 -4.50 -7.30 -27.65
N ASP A 608 -3.92 -8.51 -27.55
CA ASP A 608 -4.26 -9.63 -28.44
C ASP A 608 -5.74 -10.04 -28.27
N LEU A 609 -6.26 -9.99 -27.04
CA LEU A 609 -7.70 -10.25 -26.80
C LEU A 609 -8.59 -9.14 -27.37
N ILE A 610 -8.14 -7.87 -27.32
CA ILE A 610 -8.83 -6.77 -27.98
C ILE A 610 -8.79 -6.95 -29.50
N MET A 611 -7.64 -7.33 -30.08
CA MET A 611 -7.48 -7.65 -31.49
C MET A 611 -8.51 -8.71 -31.96
N VAL A 612 -8.74 -9.75 -31.15
CA VAL A 612 -9.77 -10.77 -31.46
C VAL A 612 -11.16 -10.14 -31.58
N GLY A 613 -11.51 -9.22 -30.66
CA GLY A 613 -12.78 -8.50 -30.74
C GLY A 613 -12.90 -7.64 -32.01
N ILE A 614 -11.84 -6.95 -32.38
CA ILE A 614 -11.75 -6.15 -33.62
C ILE A 614 -11.86 -7.07 -34.85
N ALA A 615 -11.19 -8.19 -34.87
CA ALA A 615 -11.25 -9.17 -35.97
C ALA A 615 -12.66 -9.75 -36.19
N LEU A 616 -13.45 -9.88 -35.11
CA LEU A 616 -14.82 -10.44 -35.19
C LEU A 616 -15.87 -9.41 -35.53
N PHE A 617 -15.73 -8.14 -35.13
CA PHE A 617 -16.78 -7.13 -35.20
C PHE A 617 -16.31 -5.83 -35.91
N GLY A 618 -15.16 -5.85 -36.57
CA GLY A 618 -14.57 -4.69 -37.21
C GLY A 618 -13.95 -3.71 -36.23
N MET A 619 -13.29 -2.67 -36.74
CA MET A 619 -12.75 -1.55 -35.97
C MET A 619 -13.89 -0.61 -35.55
N THR A 620 -14.75 -1.10 -34.67
CA THR A 620 -15.94 -0.42 -34.16
C THR A 620 -15.87 -0.30 -32.63
N ALA A 621 -16.62 0.64 -32.03
CA ALA A 621 -16.66 0.81 -30.58
C ALA A 621 -17.15 -0.48 -29.86
N PHE A 622 -18.02 -1.23 -30.47
CA PHE A 622 -18.41 -2.56 -29.98
C PHE A 622 -17.24 -3.56 -30.10
N GLY A 623 -16.54 -3.57 -31.23
CA GLY A 623 -15.47 -4.52 -31.53
C GLY A 623 -14.31 -4.41 -30.54
N TRP A 624 -13.73 -3.24 -30.34
CA TRP A 624 -12.59 -3.10 -29.41
C TRP A 624 -12.97 -3.27 -27.94
N ARG A 625 -14.23 -3.09 -27.52
CA ARG A 625 -14.71 -3.28 -26.14
C ARG A 625 -15.24 -4.70 -25.86
N PHE A 626 -15.51 -5.50 -26.90
CA PHE A 626 -16.17 -6.80 -26.79
C PHE A 626 -15.46 -7.75 -25.83
N ALA A 627 -14.16 -7.98 -26.03
CA ALA A 627 -13.39 -8.95 -25.24
C ALA A 627 -13.32 -8.55 -23.76
N GLY A 628 -13.05 -7.28 -23.46
CA GLY A 628 -13.03 -6.76 -22.08
C GLY A 628 -14.39 -6.95 -21.39
N THR A 629 -15.48 -6.63 -22.09
CA THR A 629 -16.85 -6.83 -21.57
C THR A 629 -17.14 -8.29 -21.29
N LEU A 630 -16.74 -9.21 -22.19
CA LEU A 630 -16.92 -10.65 -22.00
C LEU A 630 -16.20 -11.15 -20.74
N PHE A 631 -14.92 -10.74 -20.53
CA PHE A 631 -14.17 -11.10 -19.33
C PHE A 631 -14.79 -10.50 -18.06
N GLY A 632 -15.33 -9.26 -18.12
CA GLY A 632 -16.08 -8.65 -17.03
C GLY A 632 -17.37 -9.42 -16.68
N VAL A 633 -18.07 -9.99 -17.66
CA VAL A 633 -19.21 -10.89 -17.43
C VAL A 633 -18.74 -12.19 -16.79
N LEU A 634 -17.66 -12.80 -17.29
CA LEU A 634 -17.12 -14.07 -16.78
C LEU A 634 -16.53 -13.97 -15.36
N LEU A 635 -16.14 -12.77 -14.91
CA LEU A 635 -15.75 -12.54 -13.51
C LEU A 635 -16.86 -12.90 -12.52
N VAL A 636 -18.13 -12.70 -12.87
CA VAL A 636 -19.28 -12.95 -11.96
C VAL A 636 -19.44 -14.45 -11.64
N PRO A 637 -19.55 -15.36 -12.61
CA PRO A 637 -19.59 -16.80 -12.31
C PRO A 637 -18.29 -17.30 -11.68
N LEU A 638 -17.13 -16.73 -12.02
CA LEU A 638 -15.86 -17.09 -11.39
C LEU A 638 -15.85 -16.73 -9.91
N ALA A 639 -16.29 -15.52 -9.53
CA ALA A 639 -16.40 -15.09 -8.13
C ALA A 639 -17.43 -15.94 -7.36
N TRP A 640 -18.56 -16.29 -7.98
CA TRP A 640 -19.52 -17.24 -7.41
C TRP A 640 -18.85 -18.58 -7.09
N CYS A 641 -18.15 -19.17 -8.07
CA CYS A 641 -17.44 -20.44 -7.89
C CYS A 641 -16.36 -20.35 -6.81
N PHE A 642 -15.59 -19.25 -6.79
CA PHE A 642 -14.56 -19.02 -5.80
C PHE A 642 -15.15 -18.94 -4.37
N VAL A 643 -16.16 -18.10 -4.15
CA VAL A 643 -16.81 -17.95 -2.85
C VAL A 643 -17.51 -19.22 -2.42
N ARG A 644 -18.17 -19.93 -3.37
CA ARG A 644 -18.80 -21.23 -3.10
C ARG A 644 -17.79 -22.25 -2.60
N ARG A 645 -16.63 -22.32 -3.24
CA ARG A 645 -15.54 -23.21 -2.83
C ARG A 645 -14.96 -22.85 -1.46
N LEU A 646 -14.85 -21.54 -1.19
CA LEU A 646 -14.31 -21.01 0.05
C LEU A 646 -15.26 -21.22 1.24
N THR A 647 -16.56 -20.92 1.06
CA THR A 647 -17.57 -20.89 2.14
C THR A 647 -18.41 -22.15 2.24
N ARG A 648 -18.56 -22.90 1.15
CA ARG A 648 -19.50 -24.03 0.96
C ARG A 648 -20.98 -23.67 1.14
N LYS A 649 -21.31 -22.38 1.07
CA LYS A 649 -22.65 -21.84 1.25
C LYS A 649 -23.14 -21.28 -0.09
N PRO A 650 -24.13 -21.95 -0.77
CA PRO A 650 -24.66 -21.46 -2.04
C PRO A 650 -25.20 -20.03 -1.98
N TRP A 651 -25.87 -19.67 -0.89
CA TRP A 651 -26.42 -18.32 -0.72
C TRP A 651 -25.33 -17.25 -0.63
N ALA A 652 -24.20 -17.54 0.05
CA ALA A 652 -23.07 -16.59 0.13
C ALA A 652 -22.39 -16.41 -1.24
N ALA A 653 -22.31 -17.48 -2.03
CA ALA A 653 -21.84 -17.43 -3.42
C ALA A 653 -22.76 -16.59 -4.30
N ALA A 654 -24.09 -16.78 -4.18
CA ALA A 654 -25.07 -15.97 -4.88
C ALA A 654 -24.97 -14.48 -4.52
N THR A 655 -24.84 -14.17 -3.23
CA THR A 655 -24.61 -12.81 -2.76
C THR A 655 -23.36 -12.20 -3.40
N ALA A 656 -22.26 -12.93 -3.42
CA ALA A 656 -21.02 -12.44 -4.03
C ALA A 656 -21.18 -12.20 -5.55
N GLY A 657 -21.87 -13.11 -6.26
CA GLY A 657 -22.17 -12.93 -7.67
C GLY A 657 -23.01 -11.68 -7.94
N VAL A 658 -24.09 -11.45 -7.17
CA VAL A 658 -24.96 -10.27 -7.31
C VAL A 658 -24.19 -8.99 -6.99
N LEU A 659 -23.43 -8.94 -5.89
CA LEU A 659 -22.66 -7.77 -5.53
C LEU A 659 -21.63 -7.43 -6.61
N LEU A 660 -20.95 -8.43 -7.19
CA LEU A 660 -19.99 -8.18 -8.27
C LEU A 660 -20.66 -7.77 -9.57
N ALA A 661 -21.84 -8.33 -9.90
CA ALA A 661 -22.61 -7.91 -11.07
C ALA A 661 -23.01 -6.43 -11.02
N LEU A 662 -23.19 -5.89 -9.81
CA LEU A 662 -23.57 -4.49 -9.53
C LEU A 662 -22.37 -3.63 -9.07
N ASP A 663 -21.15 -4.14 -9.15
CA ASP A 663 -19.96 -3.37 -8.76
C ASP A 663 -19.60 -2.33 -9.83
N PHE A 664 -19.36 -1.10 -9.38
CA PHE A 664 -19.09 0.05 -10.25
C PHE A 664 -17.81 -0.14 -11.04
N MET A 665 -16.72 -0.53 -10.37
CA MET A 665 -15.42 -0.71 -11.03
C MET A 665 -15.47 -1.85 -12.04
N ARG A 666 -16.06 -3.00 -11.67
CA ARG A 666 -16.25 -4.09 -12.62
C ARG A 666 -17.03 -3.61 -13.86
N PHE A 667 -18.12 -2.86 -13.66
CA PHE A 667 -18.97 -2.42 -14.78
C PHE A 667 -18.25 -1.45 -15.70
N SER A 668 -17.67 -0.35 -15.17
CA SER A 668 -17.00 0.66 -15.99
C SER A 668 -15.71 0.14 -16.60
N GLN A 669 -14.85 -0.55 -15.84
CA GLN A 669 -13.55 -1.02 -16.30
C GLN A 669 -13.63 -2.16 -17.33
N SER A 670 -14.68 -2.96 -17.30
CA SER A 670 -14.86 -4.02 -18.29
C SER A 670 -15.43 -3.53 -19.64
N ARG A 671 -16.04 -2.36 -19.67
CA ARG A 671 -16.66 -1.77 -20.86
C ARG A 671 -15.75 -0.81 -21.61
N LEU A 672 -14.49 -0.78 -21.25
CA LEU A 672 -13.42 0.02 -21.80
C LEU A 672 -12.34 -0.92 -22.35
N ALA A 673 -11.78 -0.61 -23.53
CA ALA A 673 -10.70 -1.41 -24.12
C ALA A 673 -9.37 -1.17 -23.36
N THR A 674 -9.29 -1.70 -22.14
CA THR A 674 -8.11 -1.71 -21.29
C THR A 674 -7.73 -3.12 -20.89
N ILE A 675 -6.54 -3.29 -20.33
CA ILE A 675 -5.98 -4.61 -20.00
C ILE A 675 -6.25 -5.06 -18.57
N ASP A 676 -6.82 -4.22 -17.71
CA ASP A 676 -6.98 -4.49 -16.27
C ASP A 676 -7.97 -5.60 -15.96
N VAL A 677 -9.05 -5.70 -16.72
CA VAL A 677 -10.09 -6.72 -16.52
C VAL A 677 -9.55 -8.12 -16.77
N TYR A 678 -8.68 -8.30 -17.77
CA TYR A 678 -8.05 -9.59 -18.06
C TYR A 678 -7.12 -10.01 -16.94
N GLY A 679 -6.24 -9.09 -16.48
CA GLY A 679 -5.37 -9.32 -15.32
C GLY A 679 -6.17 -9.72 -14.09
N THR A 680 -7.24 -9.00 -13.76
CA THR A 680 -8.12 -9.30 -12.61
C THR A 680 -8.78 -10.67 -12.74
N PHE A 681 -9.27 -11.02 -13.93
CA PHE A 681 -9.89 -12.33 -14.18
C PHE A 681 -8.92 -13.48 -13.93
N PHE A 682 -7.71 -13.40 -14.49
CA PHE A 682 -6.71 -14.45 -14.34
C PHE A 682 -6.15 -14.54 -12.91
N ILE A 683 -6.01 -13.41 -12.20
CA ILE A 683 -5.65 -13.40 -10.77
C ILE A 683 -6.71 -14.15 -9.94
N LEU A 684 -8.00 -13.87 -10.15
CA LEU A 684 -9.06 -14.54 -9.42
C LEU A 684 -9.16 -16.03 -9.81
N LEU A 685 -8.96 -16.38 -11.09
CA LEU A 685 -8.93 -17.77 -11.56
C LEU A 685 -7.77 -18.54 -10.94
N GLY A 686 -6.57 -17.93 -10.87
CA GLY A 686 -5.41 -18.51 -10.21
C GLY A 686 -5.67 -18.76 -8.72
N ALA A 687 -6.27 -17.79 -8.02
CA ALA A 687 -6.69 -17.95 -6.63
C ALA A 687 -7.72 -19.08 -6.44
N TYR A 688 -8.72 -19.18 -7.32
CA TYR A 688 -9.68 -20.27 -7.32
C TYR A 688 -9.03 -21.65 -7.48
N CYS A 689 -8.13 -21.77 -8.44
CA CYS A 689 -7.41 -23.01 -8.71
C CYS A 689 -6.48 -23.39 -7.54
N MET A 690 -5.80 -22.39 -6.92
CA MET A 690 -4.96 -22.63 -5.76
C MET A 690 -5.77 -23.09 -4.53
N VAL A 691 -6.93 -22.49 -4.25
CA VAL A 691 -7.81 -22.96 -3.17
C VAL A 691 -8.30 -24.39 -3.47
N TRP A 692 -8.60 -24.69 -4.72
CA TRP A 692 -8.96 -26.05 -5.14
C TRP A 692 -7.80 -27.02 -4.95
N TYR A 693 -6.60 -26.66 -5.35
CA TYR A 693 -5.38 -27.42 -5.11
C TYR A 693 -5.15 -27.71 -3.63
N CYS A 694 -5.21 -26.69 -2.79
CA CYS A 694 -5.03 -26.81 -1.34
C CYS A 694 -6.03 -27.79 -0.71
N GLN A 695 -7.29 -27.73 -1.12
CA GLN A 695 -8.31 -28.68 -0.63
C GLN A 695 -8.02 -30.12 -1.07
N ARG A 696 -7.63 -30.33 -2.34
CA ARG A 696 -7.33 -31.67 -2.85
C ARG A 696 -6.05 -32.26 -2.22
N VAL A 697 -5.00 -31.48 -2.04
CA VAL A 697 -3.78 -31.93 -1.37
C VAL A 697 -4.06 -32.47 0.02
N LEU A 698 -4.88 -31.77 0.82
CA LEU A 698 -5.22 -32.19 2.18
C LEU A 698 -6.16 -33.41 2.22
N THR A 699 -6.95 -33.66 1.17
CA THR A 699 -7.90 -34.78 1.10
C THR A 699 -7.29 -36.02 0.46
N VAL A 700 -6.81 -35.91 -0.79
CA VAL A 700 -6.40 -37.05 -1.63
C VAL A 700 -4.90 -37.09 -1.94
N GLY A 701 -4.12 -36.06 -1.51
CA GLY A 701 -2.68 -35.96 -1.73
C GLY A 701 -2.31 -35.21 -3.02
N VAL A 702 -1.01 -34.91 -3.15
CA VAL A 702 -0.47 -34.11 -4.24
C VAL A 702 -0.69 -34.74 -5.61
N ASN A 703 -0.40 -36.04 -5.75
CA ASN A 703 -0.45 -36.75 -7.03
C ASN A 703 -1.84 -36.68 -7.73
N ARG A 704 -2.91 -36.54 -6.94
CA ARG A 704 -4.28 -36.42 -7.46
C ARG A 704 -4.76 -34.95 -7.50
N ALA A 705 -3.88 -33.97 -7.23
CA ALA A 705 -4.17 -32.55 -7.27
C ALA A 705 -3.47 -31.79 -8.41
N LEU A 706 -2.84 -32.49 -9.36
CA LEU A 706 -2.07 -31.87 -10.44
C LEU A 706 -2.94 -31.02 -11.38
N LEU A 707 -4.18 -31.44 -11.67
CA LEU A 707 -5.06 -30.67 -12.54
C LEU A 707 -5.32 -29.22 -12.05
N PRO A 708 -5.80 -28.98 -10.80
CA PRO A 708 -5.95 -27.61 -10.34
C PRO A 708 -4.63 -26.86 -10.22
N MET A 709 -3.51 -27.56 -10.04
CA MET A 709 -2.17 -26.96 -10.05
C MET A 709 -1.81 -26.46 -11.45
N ALA A 710 -2.00 -27.29 -12.48
CA ALA A 710 -1.75 -26.92 -13.87
C ALA A 710 -2.62 -25.75 -14.33
N LEU A 711 -3.94 -25.82 -14.05
CA LEU A 711 -4.87 -24.73 -14.38
C LEU A 711 -4.53 -23.43 -13.64
N GLY A 712 -4.05 -23.52 -12.40
CA GLY A 712 -3.54 -22.39 -11.65
C GLY A 712 -2.30 -21.76 -12.29
N GLY A 713 -1.40 -22.59 -12.81
CA GLY A 713 -0.22 -22.14 -13.56
C GLY A 713 -0.56 -21.49 -14.89
N VAL A 714 -1.53 -22.06 -15.64
CA VAL A 714 -2.07 -21.41 -16.86
C VAL A 714 -2.65 -20.03 -16.52
N ALA A 715 -3.51 -19.95 -15.50
CA ALA A 715 -4.10 -18.68 -15.08
C ALA A 715 -3.01 -17.66 -14.66
N PHE A 716 -2.00 -18.09 -13.92
CA PHE A 716 -0.88 -17.24 -13.53
C PHE A 716 -0.10 -16.72 -14.74
N GLY A 717 0.25 -17.61 -15.70
CA GLY A 717 0.97 -17.23 -16.91
C GLY A 717 0.19 -16.23 -17.79
N LEU A 718 -1.10 -16.49 -18.01
CA LEU A 718 -1.96 -15.58 -18.77
C LEU A 718 -2.18 -14.25 -18.02
N GLY A 719 -2.26 -14.28 -16.70
CA GLY A 719 -2.32 -13.07 -15.88
C GLY A 719 -1.10 -12.18 -16.04
N CYS A 720 0.11 -12.78 -16.00
CA CYS A 720 1.37 -12.06 -16.23
C CYS A 720 1.47 -11.55 -17.67
N ALA A 721 1.02 -12.34 -18.66
CA ALA A 721 1.02 -11.97 -20.07
C ALA A 721 0.00 -10.86 -20.41
N ALA A 722 -1.07 -10.72 -19.63
CA ALA A 722 -2.04 -9.64 -19.78
C ALA A 722 -1.58 -8.34 -19.10
N LYS A 723 -1.03 -8.44 -17.88
CA LYS A 723 -0.51 -7.27 -17.14
C LYS A 723 0.50 -7.74 -16.07
N TRP A 724 1.62 -7.05 -15.91
CA TRP A 724 2.65 -7.41 -14.92
C TRP A 724 2.14 -7.47 -13.46
N THR A 725 1.02 -6.84 -13.16
CA THR A 725 0.37 -7.00 -11.84
C THR A 725 -0.03 -8.45 -11.53
N GLY A 726 -0.13 -9.32 -12.55
CA GLY A 726 -0.29 -10.76 -12.39
C GLY A 726 0.85 -11.40 -11.56
N ILE A 727 2.07 -10.87 -11.64
CA ILE A 727 3.23 -11.33 -10.87
C ILE A 727 2.98 -11.22 -9.35
N TYR A 728 2.25 -10.19 -8.92
CA TYR A 728 1.91 -9.98 -7.50
C TYR A 728 1.09 -11.14 -6.93
N ALA A 729 0.21 -11.72 -7.74
CA ALA A 729 -0.54 -12.91 -7.34
C ALA A 729 0.38 -14.10 -7.09
N GLY A 730 1.49 -14.22 -7.82
CA GLY A 730 2.46 -15.30 -7.68
C GLY A 730 2.99 -15.44 -6.25
N ALA A 731 3.24 -14.32 -5.56
CA ALA A 731 3.67 -14.34 -4.16
C ALA A 731 2.60 -14.98 -3.25
N GLY A 732 1.33 -14.59 -3.40
CA GLY A 732 0.22 -15.17 -2.64
C GLY A 732 -0.01 -16.64 -2.93
N LEU A 733 0.04 -17.02 -4.21
CA LEU A 733 -0.07 -18.43 -4.64
C LEU A 733 1.06 -19.27 -4.06
N ALA A 734 2.30 -18.75 -4.06
CA ALA A 734 3.47 -19.43 -3.48
C ALA A 734 3.32 -19.66 -1.97
N VAL A 735 2.87 -18.64 -1.22
CA VAL A 735 2.64 -18.78 0.23
C VAL A 735 1.56 -19.83 0.52
N LEU A 736 0.46 -19.84 -0.22
CA LEU A 736 -0.60 -20.85 -0.05
C LEU A 736 -0.11 -22.25 -0.44
N TYR A 737 0.66 -22.35 -1.52
CA TYR A 737 1.26 -23.60 -1.97
C TYR A 737 2.21 -24.20 -0.94
N LEU A 738 3.17 -23.42 -0.43
CA LEU A 738 4.10 -23.88 0.61
C LEU A 738 3.36 -24.19 1.92
N GLY A 739 2.38 -23.37 2.28
CA GLY A 739 1.55 -23.56 3.47
C GLY A 739 0.75 -24.88 3.43
N VAL A 740 0.20 -25.25 2.27
CA VAL A 740 -0.53 -26.53 2.15
C VAL A 740 0.40 -27.73 2.15
N LEU A 741 1.59 -27.63 1.56
CA LEU A 741 2.60 -28.70 1.63
C LEU A 741 3.08 -28.92 3.05
N TYR A 742 3.31 -27.83 3.81
CA TYR A 742 3.63 -27.89 5.21
C TYR A 742 2.49 -28.56 6.03
N ALA A 743 1.24 -28.15 5.79
CA ALA A 743 0.08 -28.77 6.42
C ALA A 743 -0.07 -30.26 6.06
N ARG A 744 0.25 -30.64 4.81
CA ARG A 744 0.25 -32.04 4.36
C ARG A 744 1.36 -32.85 5.05
N TRP A 745 2.54 -32.27 5.22
CA TRP A 745 3.64 -32.87 5.96
C TRP A 745 3.25 -33.15 7.42
N GLN A 746 2.57 -32.21 8.07
CA GLN A 746 2.08 -32.38 9.44
C GLN A 746 1.07 -33.53 9.59
N GLN A 747 0.36 -33.95 8.52
CA GLN A 747 -0.52 -35.10 8.55
C GLN A 747 0.23 -36.45 8.75
N LYS A 748 1.57 -36.45 8.70
CA LYS A 748 2.45 -37.62 8.91
C LYS A 748 2.05 -38.88 8.12
N ARG A 749 1.46 -38.70 6.94
CA ARG A 749 1.06 -39.82 6.08
C ARG A 749 2.27 -40.45 5.40
N PRO A 750 2.31 -41.80 5.25
CA PRO A 750 3.40 -42.46 4.55
C PRO A 750 3.46 -41.98 3.08
N GLY A 751 4.69 -41.91 2.51
CA GLY A 751 4.89 -41.50 1.10
C GLY A 751 5.03 -39.99 0.87
N PHE A 752 5.04 -39.14 1.89
CA PHE A 752 5.18 -37.67 1.74
C PHE A 752 6.43 -37.26 0.93
N ARG A 753 7.55 -37.99 1.04
CA ARG A 753 8.75 -37.67 0.23
C ARG A 753 8.49 -37.78 -1.27
N ALA A 754 7.69 -38.76 -1.71
CA ALA A 754 7.30 -38.89 -3.12
C ALA A 754 6.31 -37.79 -3.52
N GLU A 755 5.31 -37.50 -2.69
CA GLU A 755 4.39 -36.39 -2.90
C GLU A 755 5.14 -35.04 -2.97
N PHE A 756 6.16 -34.82 -2.13
CA PHE A 756 6.96 -33.60 -2.15
C PHE A 756 7.77 -33.45 -3.45
N ARG A 757 8.37 -34.56 -3.94
CA ARG A 757 9.06 -34.55 -5.25
C ARG A 757 8.08 -34.17 -6.37
N THR A 758 6.89 -34.80 -6.41
CA THR A 758 5.84 -34.46 -7.38
C THR A 758 5.43 -32.99 -7.25
N ALA A 759 5.28 -32.47 -6.03
CA ALA A 759 5.01 -31.06 -5.82
C ALA A 759 6.14 -30.18 -6.38
N ALA A 760 7.39 -30.46 -6.03
CA ALA A 760 8.53 -29.66 -6.46
C ALA A 760 8.65 -29.61 -8.00
N VAL A 761 8.57 -30.78 -8.65
CA VAL A 761 8.60 -30.87 -10.12
C VAL A 761 7.40 -30.15 -10.72
N GLY A 762 6.19 -30.41 -10.21
CA GLY A 762 4.97 -29.73 -10.66
C GLY A 762 5.02 -28.22 -10.42
N GLY A 763 5.63 -27.76 -9.32
CA GLY A 763 5.85 -26.34 -9.02
C GLY A 763 6.70 -25.66 -10.10
N VAL A 764 7.82 -26.25 -10.46
CA VAL A 764 8.69 -25.74 -11.54
C VAL A 764 7.97 -25.80 -12.88
N LEU A 765 7.34 -26.94 -13.21
CA LEU A 765 6.67 -27.13 -14.50
C LEU A 765 5.51 -26.16 -14.68
N PHE A 766 4.59 -26.07 -13.70
CA PHE A 766 3.33 -25.34 -13.84
C PHE A 766 3.40 -23.88 -13.38
N TYR A 767 4.32 -23.48 -12.48
CA TYR A 767 4.41 -22.10 -12.00
C TYR A 767 5.67 -21.35 -12.44
N VAL A 768 6.59 -22.01 -13.20
CA VAL A 768 7.75 -21.36 -13.80
C VAL A 768 7.75 -21.55 -15.31
N LEU A 769 7.89 -22.80 -15.78
CA LEU A 769 8.08 -23.07 -17.21
C LEU A 769 6.81 -22.79 -18.03
N LEU A 770 5.66 -23.29 -17.60
CA LEU A 770 4.40 -23.07 -18.31
C LEU A 770 4.00 -21.59 -18.38
N PRO A 771 4.04 -20.79 -17.29
CA PRO A 771 3.83 -19.36 -17.36
C PRO A 771 4.80 -18.64 -18.30
N LEU A 772 6.09 -19.02 -18.28
CA LEU A 772 7.09 -18.44 -19.18
C LEU A 772 6.75 -18.74 -20.65
N CYS A 773 6.38 -19.98 -20.97
CA CYS A 773 5.96 -20.35 -22.32
C CYS A 773 4.72 -19.57 -22.79
N LEU A 774 3.72 -19.40 -21.90
CA LEU A 774 2.51 -18.62 -22.21
C LEU A 774 2.82 -17.14 -22.38
N TYR A 775 3.71 -16.61 -21.56
CA TYR A 775 4.16 -15.22 -21.63
C TYR A 775 4.91 -14.94 -22.95
N ILE A 776 5.87 -15.80 -23.32
CA ILE A 776 6.57 -15.69 -24.60
C ILE A 776 5.59 -15.87 -25.76
N GLY A 777 4.69 -16.85 -25.66
CA GLY A 777 3.66 -17.11 -26.67
C GLY A 777 2.71 -15.95 -26.94
N SER A 778 2.49 -15.06 -25.95
CA SER A 778 1.68 -13.84 -26.15
C SER A 778 2.31 -12.84 -27.11
N TYR A 779 3.59 -12.99 -27.44
CA TYR A 779 4.25 -12.15 -28.46
C TYR A 779 4.09 -12.68 -29.89
N LEU A 780 3.22 -13.66 -30.13
CA LEU A 780 2.96 -14.22 -31.46
C LEU A 780 2.65 -13.16 -32.53
N PRO A 781 1.86 -12.09 -32.26
CA PRO A 781 1.64 -11.02 -33.24
C PRO A 781 2.92 -10.30 -33.68
N TYR A 782 3.94 -10.20 -32.82
CA TYR A 782 5.22 -9.60 -33.15
C TYR A 782 5.98 -10.46 -34.17
N TRP A 783 5.97 -11.80 -34.02
CA TRP A 783 6.55 -12.73 -34.99
C TRP A 783 5.76 -12.78 -36.30
N TRP A 784 4.44 -12.58 -36.26
CA TRP A 784 3.64 -12.48 -37.46
C TRP A 784 3.97 -11.25 -38.29
N ARG A 785 4.26 -10.15 -37.62
CA ARG A 785 4.64 -8.88 -38.26
C ARG A 785 6.02 -8.96 -38.87
N ASP A 786 6.98 -9.43 -38.09
CA ASP A 786 8.40 -9.48 -38.46
C ASP A 786 8.97 -10.87 -38.16
N PRO A 787 9.14 -11.70 -39.19
CA PRO A 787 9.78 -13.02 -39.01
C PRO A 787 11.22 -12.97 -38.47
N ALA A 788 11.92 -11.82 -38.57
CA ALA A 788 13.25 -11.63 -38.01
C ALA A 788 13.23 -11.33 -36.50
N PHE A 789 12.06 -11.06 -35.90
CA PHE A 789 11.91 -10.83 -34.46
C PHE A 789 12.48 -12.02 -33.65
N SER A 790 13.52 -11.76 -32.86
CA SER A 790 14.27 -12.77 -32.15
C SER A 790 13.94 -12.82 -30.65
N LEU A 791 14.46 -13.81 -29.92
CA LEU A 791 14.40 -13.83 -28.46
C LEU A 791 15.20 -12.69 -27.81
N SER A 792 16.21 -12.15 -28.50
CA SER A 792 16.92 -10.95 -28.07
C SER A 792 16.00 -9.72 -28.10
N ASP A 793 15.22 -9.58 -29.19
CA ASP A 793 14.27 -8.47 -29.34
C ASP A 793 13.15 -8.59 -28.31
N TRP A 794 12.65 -9.82 -28.10
CA TRP A 794 11.71 -10.10 -26.99
C TRP A 794 12.26 -9.66 -25.64
N TRP A 795 13.55 -9.99 -25.34
CA TRP A 795 14.19 -9.58 -24.08
C TRP A 795 14.29 -8.05 -23.98
N GLN A 796 14.65 -7.39 -25.10
CA GLN A 796 14.75 -5.94 -25.15
C GLN A 796 13.39 -5.28 -24.89
N CYS A 797 12.28 -5.88 -25.34
CA CYS A 797 10.94 -5.42 -24.97
C CYS A 797 10.73 -5.44 -23.45
N GLN A 798 11.21 -6.48 -22.74
CA GLN A 798 11.10 -6.56 -21.28
C GLN A 798 11.90 -5.46 -20.57
N VAL A 799 13.14 -5.22 -21.04
CA VAL A 799 14.02 -4.18 -20.50
C VAL A 799 13.39 -2.81 -20.73
N SER A 800 12.85 -2.55 -21.91
CA SER A 800 12.19 -1.28 -22.26
C SER A 800 10.94 -1.03 -21.39
N MET A 801 10.08 -2.05 -21.21
CA MET A 801 8.92 -1.97 -20.33
C MET A 801 9.33 -1.65 -18.89
N PHE A 802 10.34 -2.37 -18.37
CA PHE A 802 10.83 -2.15 -17.01
C PHE A 802 11.39 -0.73 -16.85
N SER A 803 12.23 -0.30 -17.79
CA SER A 803 12.81 1.05 -17.79
C SER A 803 11.73 2.12 -17.81
N TYR A 804 10.73 1.99 -18.71
CA TYR A 804 9.60 2.91 -18.75
C TYR A 804 8.91 3.05 -17.39
N HIS A 805 8.52 1.93 -16.78
CA HIS A 805 7.82 1.96 -15.49
C HIS A 805 8.70 2.43 -14.32
N ALA A 806 10.00 2.22 -14.37
CA ALA A 806 10.94 2.66 -13.34
C ALA A 806 11.27 4.16 -13.41
N THR A 807 11.25 4.74 -14.62
CA THR A 807 11.69 6.14 -14.85
C THR A 807 10.55 7.13 -15.06
N LEU A 808 9.30 6.65 -15.18
CA LEU A 808 8.15 7.51 -15.46
C LEU A 808 7.90 8.53 -14.33
N LYS A 809 8.03 9.81 -14.68
CA LYS A 809 7.78 10.97 -13.80
C LYS A 809 6.51 11.76 -14.14
N ALA A 810 5.64 11.20 -14.99
CA ALA A 810 4.40 11.86 -15.40
C ALA A 810 3.48 12.10 -14.20
N THR A 811 2.77 13.23 -14.22
CA THR A 811 1.68 13.56 -13.29
C THR A 811 0.36 13.52 -14.04
N HIS A 812 -0.73 13.24 -13.32
CA HIS A 812 -2.06 13.21 -13.91
C HIS A 812 -3.10 13.83 -12.96
N PRO A 813 -4.06 14.63 -13.43
CA PRO A 813 -5.05 15.28 -12.56
C PRO A 813 -5.86 14.30 -11.68
N PHE A 814 -6.07 13.06 -12.16
CA PHE A 814 -6.81 12.00 -11.45
C PHE A 814 -5.91 10.94 -10.84
N GLU A 815 -4.61 11.20 -10.71
CA GLU A 815 -3.74 10.29 -9.99
C GLU A 815 -4.18 10.15 -8.52
N SER A 816 -3.94 8.97 -7.98
CA SER A 816 -4.29 8.69 -6.59
C SER A 816 -3.33 7.66 -5.99
N ARG A 817 -3.01 7.83 -4.72
CA ARG A 817 -2.11 6.92 -4.00
C ARG A 817 -2.89 5.75 -3.41
N TRP A 818 -2.24 4.60 -3.25
CA TRP A 818 -2.83 3.35 -2.77
C TRP A 818 -3.70 3.49 -1.49
N TYR A 819 -3.35 4.38 -0.56
CA TYR A 819 -4.10 4.58 0.68
C TYR A 819 -5.47 5.25 0.46
N THR A 820 -5.62 6.05 -0.59
CA THR A 820 -6.92 6.65 -0.96
C THR A 820 -7.84 5.63 -1.62
N TRP A 821 -7.29 4.56 -2.20
CA TRP A 821 -8.07 3.52 -2.85
C TRP A 821 -8.91 2.71 -1.88
N LEU A 822 -8.42 2.49 -0.65
CA LEU A 822 -9.13 1.73 0.38
C LEU A 822 -10.54 2.27 0.64
N LEU A 823 -10.71 3.57 0.54
CA LEU A 823 -11.99 4.26 0.75
C LEU A 823 -12.64 4.76 -0.56
N GLY A 824 -11.99 4.55 -1.71
CA GLY A 824 -12.49 4.96 -3.01
C GLY A 824 -12.63 6.48 -3.17
N LEU A 825 -11.72 7.26 -2.55
CA LEU A 825 -11.88 8.72 -2.41
C LEU A 825 -11.68 9.51 -3.70
N ARG A 826 -10.98 8.96 -4.71
CA ARG A 826 -10.69 9.67 -5.95
C ARG A 826 -10.97 8.80 -7.17
N PRO A 827 -12.17 8.89 -7.77
CA PRO A 827 -12.49 8.27 -9.02
C PRO A 827 -11.57 8.73 -10.16
N VAL A 828 -11.45 7.89 -11.19
CA VAL A 828 -10.74 8.25 -12.41
C VAL A 828 -11.76 8.64 -13.46
N TRP A 829 -11.59 9.82 -14.03
CA TRP A 829 -12.48 10.32 -15.07
C TRP A 829 -12.04 9.80 -16.43
N TYR A 830 -12.82 8.91 -17.03
CA TYR A 830 -12.51 8.29 -18.32
C TYR A 830 -13.03 9.07 -19.52
N TYR A 831 -14.23 9.63 -19.41
CA TYR A 831 -14.91 10.25 -20.54
C TYR A 831 -15.81 11.40 -20.12
N ARG A 832 -15.85 12.45 -20.92
CA ARG A 832 -16.85 13.52 -20.91
C ARG A 832 -17.32 13.78 -22.31
N ASN A 833 -18.63 13.88 -22.52
CA ASN A 833 -19.17 14.33 -23.80
C ASN A 833 -19.20 15.86 -23.87
N GLY A 834 -18.47 16.42 -24.85
CA GLY A 834 -18.42 17.85 -25.14
C GLY A 834 -19.44 18.32 -26.17
N TYR A 835 -20.23 17.43 -26.77
CA TYR A 835 -21.14 17.71 -27.89
C TYR A 835 -22.63 17.72 -27.49
N LEU A 836 -22.92 17.71 -26.17
CA LEU A 836 -24.29 17.70 -25.68
C LEU A 836 -24.94 19.08 -25.66
N PRO A 837 -26.29 19.15 -25.75
CA PRO A 837 -27.02 20.41 -25.57
C PRO A 837 -26.78 21.04 -24.18
N TYR A 838 -26.95 22.37 -24.12
CA TYR A 838 -26.85 23.10 -22.85
C TYR A 838 -27.76 22.48 -21.77
N GLY A 839 -27.26 22.37 -20.55
CA GLY A 839 -28.00 21.79 -19.43
C GLY A 839 -27.98 20.25 -19.33
N MET A 840 -27.33 19.57 -20.26
CA MET A 840 -27.08 18.11 -20.23
C MET A 840 -25.62 17.80 -19.99
N LYS A 841 -25.34 16.73 -19.27
CA LYS A 841 -23.99 16.21 -19.02
C LYS A 841 -23.94 14.69 -19.24
N ALA A 842 -22.83 14.17 -19.72
CA ALA A 842 -22.54 12.73 -19.79
C ALA A 842 -21.08 12.50 -19.46
N SER A 843 -20.84 11.51 -18.60
CA SER A 843 -19.51 11.18 -18.12
C SER A 843 -19.39 9.67 -17.89
N ILE A 844 -18.17 9.15 -17.99
CA ILE A 844 -17.83 7.79 -17.55
C ILE A 844 -16.68 7.90 -16.56
N ALA A 845 -16.88 7.31 -15.35
CA ALA A 845 -15.88 7.31 -14.30
C ALA A 845 -15.60 5.91 -13.78
N GLY A 846 -14.33 5.63 -13.52
CA GLY A 846 -13.88 4.47 -12.77
C GLY A 846 -14.01 4.72 -11.27
N MET A 847 -15.03 4.16 -10.65
CA MET A 847 -15.42 4.41 -9.26
C MET A 847 -15.38 3.15 -8.42
N ALA A 848 -15.10 3.30 -7.12
CA ALA A 848 -15.25 2.23 -6.15
C ALA A 848 -16.73 1.86 -5.95
N GLY A 849 -17.06 0.58 -6.02
CA GLY A 849 -18.39 0.08 -5.60
C GLY A 849 -18.51 0.09 -4.07
N PRO A 850 -19.32 0.97 -3.45
CA PRO A 850 -19.24 1.23 -2.00
C PRO A 850 -19.42 -0.03 -1.14
N VAL A 851 -20.29 -0.96 -1.56
CA VAL A 851 -20.58 -2.18 -0.78
C VAL A 851 -19.36 -3.11 -0.74
N ILE A 852 -18.77 -3.43 -1.89
CA ILE A 852 -17.61 -4.33 -1.94
C ILE A 852 -16.40 -3.65 -1.28
N TRP A 853 -16.17 -2.38 -1.54
CA TRP A 853 -14.97 -1.70 -1.09
C TRP A 853 -15.02 -1.37 0.41
N LEU A 854 -16.05 -0.72 0.90
CA LEU A 854 -16.11 -0.30 2.30
C LEU A 854 -16.51 -1.44 3.25
N VAL A 855 -17.60 -2.17 2.92
CA VAL A 855 -18.05 -3.27 3.77
C VAL A 855 -17.10 -4.47 3.67
N GLY A 856 -16.52 -4.70 2.47
CA GLY A 856 -15.49 -5.71 2.26
C GLY A 856 -14.18 -5.38 2.99
N LEU A 857 -13.77 -4.11 3.04
CA LEU A 857 -12.63 -3.66 3.84
C LEU A 857 -12.89 -3.90 5.34
N ALA A 858 -14.08 -3.54 5.84
CA ALA A 858 -14.45 -3.83 7.23
C ALA A 858 -14.42 -5.34 7.53
N ALA A 859 -14.84 -6.18 6.57
CA ALA A 859 -14.76 -7.63 6.70
C ALA A 859 -13.31 -8.14 6.73
N LEU A 860 -12.40 -7.57 5.92
CA LEU A 860 -10.96 -7.87 5.97
C LEU A 860 -10.35 -7.53 7.34
N VAL A 861 -10.66 -6.35 7.87
CA VAL A 861 -10.24 -5.94 9.23
C VAL A 861 -10.77 -6.92 10.27
N GLY A 862 -12.03 -7.36 10.15
CA GLY A 862 -12.61 -8.38 11.02
C GLY A 862 -11.89 -9.74 10.91
N LEU A 863 -11.54 -10.18 9.70
CA LEU A 863 -10.75 -11.41 9.50
C LEU A 863 -9.35 -11.28 10.10
N LEU A 864 -8.69 -10.15 9.90
CA LEU A 864 -7.38 -9.87 10.49
C LEU A 864 -7.45 -9.90 12.03
N TRP A 865 -8.45 -9.22 12.60
CA TRP A 865 -8.72 -9.28 14.04
C TRP A 865 -8.86 -10.70 14.57
N HIS A 866 -9.69 -11.52 13.92
CA HIS A 866 -9.85 -12.92 14.30
C HIS A 866 -8.55 -13.72 14.18
N GLN A 867 -7.76 -13.45 13.14
CA GLN A 867 -6.49 -14.15 12.94
C GLN A 867 -5.49 -13.81 14.04
N VAL A 868 -5.33 -12.52 14.35
CA VAL A 868 -4.42 -12.01 15.37
C VAL A 868 -4.85 -12.41 16.79
N SER A 869 -6.15 -12.52 17.03
CA SER A 869 -6.73 -12.96 18.31
C SER A 869 -6.70 -14.50 18.50
N GLY A 870 -6.02 -15.26 17.63
CA GLY A 870 -5.94 -16.72 17.70
C GLY A 870 -7.25 -17.46 17.41
N ARG A 871 -8.31 -16.75 16.98
CA ARG A 871 -9.62 -17.28 16.59
C ARG A 871 -9.76 -17.40 15.08
N GLY A 872 -8.66 -17.18 14.36
CA GLY A 872 -8.60 -17.16 12.92
C GLY A 872 -8.87 -18.52 12.28
N SER A 873 -8.95 -18.51 10.97
CA SER A 873 -9.15 -19.71 10.17
C SER A 873 -8.23 -19.72 8.96
N ARG A 874 -7.93 -20.91 8.47
CA ARG A 874 -7.12 -21.07 7.25
C ARG A 874 -7.72 -20.36 6.04
N GLN A 875 -9.06 -20.38 5.89
CA GLN A 875 -9.72 -19.64 4.79
C GLN A 875 -9.54 -18.13 4.97
N GLY A 876 -9.71 -17.61 6.20
CA GLY A 876 -9.48 -16.19 6.48
C GLY A 876 -8.03 -15.79 6.24
N ALA A 877 -7.08 -16.59 6.72
CA ALA A 877 -5.66 -16.36 6.44
C ALA A 877 -5.36 -16.35 4.93
N GLY A 878 -5.93 -17.32 4.18
CA GLY A 878 -5.76 -17.38 2.72
C GLY A 878 -6.29 -16.13 2.00
N VAL A 879 -7.46 -15.64 2.38
CA VAL A 879 -8.03 -14.40 1.82
C VAL A 879 -7.16 -13.18 2.15
N LEU A 880 -6.67 -13.07 3.38
CA LEU A 880 -5.77 -11.98 3.80
C LEU A 880 -4.44 -12.00 3.05
N ILE A 881 -3.85 -13.19 2.82
CA ILE A 881 -2.62 -13.35 2.04
C ILE A 881 -2.85 -12.91 0.60
N LEU A 882 -3.91 -13.41 -0.04
CA LEU A 882 -4.23 -13.05 -1.43
C LEU A 882 -4.52 -11.55 -1.58
N TYR A 883 -5.23 -10.94 -0.63
CA TYR A 883 -5.46 -9.50 -0.60
C TYR A 883 -4.14 -8.71 -0.42
N GLY A 884 -3.35 -9.09 0.58
CA GLY A 884 -2.10 -8.40 0.91
C GLY A 884 -1.12 -8.42 -0.26
N THR A 885 -0.97 -9.55 -0.95
CA THR A 885 -0.06 -9.65 -2.10
C THR A 885 -0.53 -8.85 -3.32
N GLN A 886 -1.80 -8.50 -3.43
CA GLN A 886 -2.27 -7.58 -4.47
C GLN A 886 -2.12 -6.10 -4.08
N LEU A 887 -2.17 -5.76 -2.80
CA LEU A 887 -2.10 -4.36 -2.35
C LEU A 887 -0.68 -3.91 -2.02
N ILE A 888 0.09 -4.73 -1.28
CA ILE A 888 1.42 -4.34 -0.76
C ILE A 888 2.38 -3.86 -1.84
N PRO A 889 2.50 -4.49 -3.03
CA PRO A 889 3.41 -4.00 -4.06
C PRO A 889 3.11 -2.57 -4.53
N TRP A 890 1.85 -2.13 -4.49
CA TRP A 890 1.48 -0.75 -4.85
C TRP A 890 1.97 0.30 -3.85
N MET A 891 2.29 -0.12 -2.63
CA MET A 891 2.91 0.75 -1.64
C MET A 891 4.35 1.13 -2.04
N LEU A 892 4.98 0.31 -2.91
CA LEU A 892 6.33 0.51 -3.44
C LEU A 892 6.37 1.39 -4.69
N VAL A 893 5.23 1.59 -5.34
CA VAL A 893 5.17 2.30 -6.61
C VAL A 893 5.09 3.80 -6.35
N THR A 894 6.11 4.54 -6.80
CA THR A 894 6.24 5.99 -6.59
C THR A 894 5.69 6.82 -7.75
N ARG A 895 5.59 6.23 -8.96
CA ARG A 895 5.01 6.88 -10.15
C ARG A 895 3.52 7.14 -10.01
N CYS A 896 2.97 7.87 -10.97
CA CYS A 896 1.53 8.08 -11.13
C CYS A 896 0.75 6.75 -11.10
N THR A 897 -0.25 6.66 -10.23
CA THR A 897 -1.12 5.49 -10.06
C THR A 897 -2.59 5.92 -9.94
N PHE A 898 -3.51 4.98 -10.11
CA PHE A 898 -4.94 5.26 -10.21
C PHE A 898 -5.78 4.23 -9.43
N LEU A 899 -7.01 4.61 -9.08
CA LEU A 899 -7.94 3.80 -8.32
C LEU A 899 -8.19 2.40 -8.93
N TYR A 900 -8.20 2.26 -10.25
CA TYR A 900 -8.44 0.97 -10.92
C TYR A 900 -7.34 -0.08 -10.67
N HIS A 901 -6.15 0.34 -10.24
CA HIS A 901 -5.11 -0.62 -9.82
C HIS A 901 -5.52 -1.46 -8.59
N TYR A 902 -6.49 -0.98 -7.80
CA TYR A 902 -7.05 -1.73 -6.67
C TYR A 902 -8.10 -2.77 -7.09
N PHE A 903 -8.53 -2.80 -8.35
CA PHE A 903 -9.58 -3.71 -8.82
C PHE A 903 -9.30 -5.19 -8.51
N PRO A 904 -8.10 -5.76 -8.73
CA PRO A 904 -7.81 -7.14 -8.31
C PRO A 904 -7.94 -7.35 -6.80
N SER A 905 -7.54 -6.37 -5.98
CA SER A 905 -7.65 -6.43 -4.52
C SER A 905 -9.11 -6.47 -4.05
N SER A 906 -10.02 -5.75 -4.73
CA SER A 906 -11.44 -5.71 -4.40
C SER A 906 -12.14 -7.07 -4.53
N MET A 907 -11.62 -7.98 -5.34
CA MET A 907 -12.11 -9.38 -5.43
C MET A 907 -11.93 -10.12 -4.10
N PHE A 908 -10.87 -9.83 -3.37
CA PHE A 908 -10.61 -10.44 -2.07
C PHE A 908 -11.34 -9.71 -0.93
N CYS A 909 -11.70 -8.42 -1.10
CA CYS A 909 -12.68 -7.73 -0.25
C CYS A 909 -14.05 -8.42 -0.31
N LEU A 910 -14.52 -8.73 -1.52
CA LEU A 910 -15.75 -9.48 -1.75
C LEU A 910 -15.70 -10.87 -1.10
N ALA A 911 -14.59 -11.59 -1.26
CA ALA A 911 -14.40 -12.91 -0.65
C ALA A 911 -14.38 -12.83 0.88
N ALA A 912 -13.76 -11.80 1.46
CA ALA A 912 -13.75 -11.56 2.90
C ALA A 912 -15.17 -11.30 3.43
N LEU A 913 -15.92 -10.42 2.77
CA LEU A 913 -17.32 -10.13 3.12
C LEU A 913 -18.19 -11.39 3.11
N ALA A 914 -18.12 -12.17 2.03
CA ALA A 914 -18.86 -13.41 1.90
C ALA A 914 -18.47 -14.44 2.97
N LEU A 915 -17.17 -14.54 3.31
CA LEU A 915 -16.66 -15.44 4.33
C LEU A 915 -17.11 -15.03 5.74
N VAL A 916 -17.12 -13.75 6.06
CA VAL A 916 -17.61 -13.23 7.35
C VAL A 916 -19.10 -13.52 7.50
N LEU A 917 -19.90 -13.19 6.50
CA LEU A 917 -21.34 -13.48 6.49
C LEU A 917 -21.61 -14.99 6.65
N ALA A 918 -20.86 -15.84 5.91
CA ALA A 918 -21.02 -17.29 5.98
C ALA A 918 -20.67 -17.89 7.36
N ARG A 919 -19.93 -17.17 8.19
CA ARG A 919 -19.50 -17.58 9.53
C ARG A 919 -20.34 -17.03 10.68
N MET A 920 -21.28 -16.17 10.41
CA MET A 920 -22.19 -15.66 11.43
C MET A 920 -22.95 -16.81 12.08
N LYS A 921 -23.07 -16.78 13.42
CA LYS A 921 -23.78 -17.80 14.21
C LYS A 921 -25.26 -17.91 13.80
N HIS A 922 -25.89 -16.77 13.57
CA HIS A 922 -27.32 -16.69 13.20
C HIS A 922 -27.45 -16.58 11.67
N VAL A 923 -27.62 -17.72 11.01
CA VAL A 923 -27.67 -17.82 9.53
C VAL A 923 -28.79 -16.97 8.91
N ASP A 924 -29.93 -16.85 9.56
CA ASP A 924 -31.07 -16.06 9.05
C ASP A 924 -30.75 -14.56 9.06
N TRP A 925 -30.09 -14.06 10.12
CA TRP A 925 -29.60 -12.70 10.14
C TRP A 925 -28.52 -12.45 9.08
N ALA A 926 -27.60 -13.40 8.88
CA ALA A 926 -26.59 -13.31 7.83
C ALA A 926 -27.22 -13.18 6.43
N LYS A 927 -28.25 -13.99 6.14
CA LYS A 927 -29.01 -13.91 4.87
C LYS A 927 -29.75 -12.58 4.72
N LYS A 928 -30.37 -12.06 5.80
CA LYS A 928 -31.05 -10.74 5.79
C LYS A 928 -30.06 -9.61 5.52
N ILE A 929 -28.89 -9.62 6.17
CA ILE A 929 -27.82 -8.66 5.93
C ILE A 929 -27.34 -8.76 4.47
N ALA A 930 -27.08 -9.99 3.98
CA ALA A 930 -26.66 -10.22 2.60
C ALA A 930 -27.68 -9.67 1.59
N ALA A 931 -28.97 -9.93 1.81
CA ALA A 931 -30.04 -9.38 0.97
C ALA A 931 -30.09 -7.85 1.04
N GLY A 932 -29.98 -7.27 2.23
CA GLY A 932 -29.92 -5.82 2.41
C GLY A 932 -28.74 -5.19 1.66
N LEU A 933 -27.55 -5.79 1.72
CA LEU A 933 -26.38 -5.34 0.96
C LEU A 933 -26.59 -5.41 -0.56
N CYS A 934 -27.24 -6.47 -1.06
CA CYS A 934 -27.60 -6.59 -2.48
C CYS A 934 -28.58 -5.49 -2.90
N VAL A 935 -29.58 -5.17 -2.06
CA VAL A 935 -30.53 -4.08 -2.33
C VAL A 935 -29.81 -2.73 -2.35
N VAL A 936 -28.95 -2.46 -1.36
CA VAL A 936 -28.16 -1.23 -1.33
C VAL A 936 -27.27 -1.12 -2.57
N ALA A 937 -26.59 -2.21 -2.97
CA ALA A 937 -25.77 -2.23 -4.17
C ALA A 937 -26.60 -1.94 -5.43
N LEU A 938 -27.81 -2.51 -5.54
CA LEU A 938 -28.71 -2.27 -6.66
C LEU A 938 -29.17 -0.80 -6.72
N VAL A 939 -29.60 -0.23 -5.61
CA VAL A 939 -30.04 1.18 -5.54
C VAL A 939 -28.93 2.11 -5.94
N LEU A 940 -27.72 1.92 -5.37
CA LEU A 940 -26.54 2.72 -5.71
C LEU A 940 -26.15 2.54 -7.18
N PHE A 941 -26.20 1.33 -7.70
CA PHE A 941 -25.87 1.05 -9.10
C PHE A 941 -26.83 1.77 -10.05
N VAL A 942 -28.13 1.71 -9.79
CA VAL A 942 -29.14 2.42 -10.62
C VAL A 942 -28.93 3.93 -10.54
N LEU A 943 -28.68 4.46 -9.33
CA LEU A 943 -28.45 5.90 -9.14
C LEU A 943 -27.22 6.40 -9.91
N TYR A 944 -26.11 5.67 -9.87
CA TYR A 944 -24.85 6.03 -10.51
C TYR A 944 -24.70 5.49 -11.95
N TYR A 945 -25.66 4.72 -12.47
CA TYR A 945 -25.58 4.13 -13.81
C TYR A 945 -25.20 5.14 -14.90
N PRO A 946 -25.74 6.38 -14.92
CA PRO A 946 -25.32 7.38 -15.92
C PRO A 946 -23.83 7.71 -15.86
N ALA A 947 -23.25 7.85 -14.65
CA ALA A 947 -21.83 8.14 -14.45
C ALA A 947 -20.91 6.95 -14.74
N LEU A 948 -21.49 5.74 -14.90
CA LEU A 948 -20.76 4.53 -15.25
C LEU A 948 -20.88 4.15 -16.72
N SER A 949 -21.92 4.63 -17.42
CA SER A 949 -22.28 4.23 -18.78
C SER A 949 -22.12 5.33 -19.83
N GLY A 950 -21.99 6.60 -19.39
CA GLY A 950 -21.99 7.74 -20.29
C GLY A 950 -23.38 8.14 -20.80
N LEU A 951 -24.44 7.74 -20.08
CA LEU A 951 -25.82 8.13 -20.41
C LEU A 951 -25.99 9.63 -20.13
N PRO A 952 -26.49 10.44 -21.11
CA PRO A 952 -26.76 11.85 -20.88
C PRO A 952 -27.85 12.07 -19.83
N ILE A 953 -27.60 12.95 -18.86
CA ILE A 953 -28.52 13.33 -17.80
C ILE A 953 -28.56 14.85 -17.60
N PRO A 954 -29.63 15.39 -17.00
CA PRO A 954 -29.68 16.80 -16.62
C PRO A 954 -28.52 17.18 -15.68
N ALA A 955 -27.97 18.40 -15.85
CA ALA A 955 -26.85 18.88 -15.08
C ALA A 955 -27.06 18.82 -13.57
N TRP A 956 -28.27 19.14 -13.07
CA TRP A 956 -28.60 19.06 -11.63
C TRP A 956 -28.41 17.64 -11.04
N TRP A 957 -28.73 16.58 -11.83
CA TRP A 957 -28.54 15.20 -11.36
C TRP A 957 -27.04 14.85 -11.40
N ALA A 958 -26.33 15.22 -12.46
CA ALA A 958 -24.89 15.04 -12.58
C ALA A 958 -24.14 15.68 -11.39
N ASP A 959 -24.52 16.92 -11.02
CA ASP A 959 -23.91 17.64 -9.90
C ASP A 959 -24.21 16.96 -8.55
N ALA A 960 -25.42 16.41 -8.38
CA ALA A 960 -25.80 15.66 -7.19
C ALA A 960 -25.02 14.34 -7.02
N LEU A 961 -24.51 13.75 -8.10
CA LEU A 961 -23.67 12.53 -8.03
C LEU A 961 -22.24 12.82 -7.57
N ASN A 962 -21.77 14.07 -7.61
CA ASN A 962 -20.48 14.49 -7.10
C ASN A 962 -20.54 14.71 -5.58
N VAL A 963 -20.83 13.65 -4.81
CA VAL A 963 -21.04 13.72 -3.34
C VAL A 963 -19.78 14.10 -2.55
N LEU A 964 -18.59 13.95 -3.12
CA LEU A 964 -17.32 14.39 -2.53
C LEU A 964 -16.63 15.38 -3.47
N PRO A 965 -15.98 16.43 -2.93
CA PRO A 965 -15.21 17.38 -3.76
C PRO A 965 -14.13 16.72 -4.60
N SER A 966 -13.63 15.58 -4.16
CA SER A 966 -12.60 14.78 -4.86
C SER A 966 -13.15 13.96 -6.03
N PHE A 967 -14.46 13.86 -6.23
CA PHE A 967 -15.03 13.08 -7.32
C PHE A 967 -14.78 13.77 -8.67
N GLY A 968 -15.25 14.98 -8.88
CA GLY A 968 -14.90 15.86 -10.01
C GLY A 968 -15.03 15.27 -11.42
N PHE A 969 -16.02 14.40 -11.66
CA PHE A 969 -16.16 13.68 -12.93
C PHE A 969 -17.31 14.20 -13.83
N TYR A 970 -17.96 15.30 -13.47
CA TYR A 970 -18.96 15.98 -14.31
C TYR A 970 -18.57 17.42 -14.63
#